data_c848df8ec53b465a7df93f47143dd178
#
_entry.id   c848df8ec53b465a7df93f47143dd178
#
_cell.length_a   1.000
_cell.length_b   1.000
_cell.length_c   1.000
_cell.angle_alpha   90.00
_cell.angle_beta   90.00
_cell.angle_gamma   90.00
#
_symmetry.space_group_name_H-M   'P 1'
#
loop_
_entity.id
_entity.type
_entity.pdbx_description
1 polymer ?
#
loop_
_entity_poly.entity_id
_entity_poly.type
_entity_poly.pdbx_seq_one_letter_code
_entity_poly.pdbx_strand_id
1 'polypeptide(L)'
;MTGGIRTAEDDMLDAVATGTAEDPFGILGPHAATHNGRPAIVIRTVQPSASSVELVIGDRAMPMERRHPEGLFELFIDSDGRSPRDLFYRLRVHEDGTTREVIDPYRFGQVLGDFDLHLFSEGTHNRAWEKLGSRRMTVDGLTGVHFAVWAPNAQRVSVIGDFNGWDGRVNPMRKLVPSGVWEIFIPELPERSCYKFEIRSTGGHLLHKADPYGRYFEIPPNTASLVFEERYQWRDHEWMRDRPSFDGWRERPMSIYEVHLGSWRRVPEEGNRTLTYRELADTLVPYIREMGYTHIELMPVMEHPFGGSWGYQVIGFFAPTSRYGTPDDFRYFVDECHRHGLGVILDWVPGHFPKDRHGLAEFDGTALYEHADPRKGEHQDWGTLIFNYGRNEVRTFLLSNALFWLEEFHVDGLRVDAVASMLYLDYSRNAGQWIPNQFGGRENLEAVEFLKQLNVLTHGRVPGSITVAEESTAWPAVSRPVYVGGLGFSYKWNMGWMHDMLQYMKEDPVHRRWHHNQVTFSMLYAFTENFVLPFSHDEVVHGKRAMLDKMPGDLWQKHATLRALYGYMFAHPGKKLMFMGAEIGQWSEWNYDSSLEWHLLQYAEHQGLRRWVQDLNHTYQHEPSLHEVDFEYAGFQWIDCCDNENSVMSFVRRAKNPDDYTVIVTNFTPVPRLDYRIGVPEGGWYRELLNSDSTRYSGSNMGNGGGANAEHRPMHGFEYSMSISVPPLGFVLFKR
;
A
#
# COMPACT_ATOMS: atom_id res chain seq x y z
N MET A 1 38.70 54.72 -11.27
CA MET A 1 37.40 54.19 -10.77
C MET A 1 36.52 53.98 -11.97
N THR A 2 36.54 52.75 -12.54
CA THR A 2 35.75 52.38 -13.71
C THR A 2 34.42 51.81 -13.17
N GLY A 3 33.39 52.66 -13.17
CA GLY A 3 32.04 52.24 -12.78
C GLY A 3 31.41 51.38 -13.88
N GLY A 4 31.58 50.06 -13.83
CA GLY A 4 30.73 49.13 -14.57
C GLY A 4 29.33 49.16 -13.98
N ILE A 5 28.29 49.21 -14.81
CA ILE A 5 26.91 49.06 -14.36
C ILE A 5 26.80 47.61 -13.84
N ARG A 6 26.60 47.46 -12.50
CA ARG A 6 26.37 46.15 -11.88
C ARG A 6 24.97 45.65 -12.25
N THR A 7 24.86 44.42 -12.68
CA THR A 7 23.58 43.78 -13.07
C THR A 7 22.82 43.18 -11.90
N ALA A 8 23.45 43.10 -10.72
CA ALA A 8 22.88 42.71 -9.43
C ALA A 8 23.49 43.57 -8.32
N GLU A 9 22.71 43.89 -7.32
CA GLU A 9 23.18 44.61 -6.12
C GLU A 9 24.06 43.69 -5.27
N ASP A 10 24.99 44.27 -4.48
CA ASP A 10 25.90 43.48 -3.64
C ASP A 10 25.16 42.60 -2.64
N ASP A 11 24.04 43.09 -2.08
CA ASP A 11 23.18 42.30 -1.17
C ASP A 11 22.58 41.06 -1.82
N MET A 12 22.23 41.13 -3.12
CA MET A 12 21.72 39.98 -3.87
C MET A 12 22.81 38.94 -4.14
N LEU A 13 24.04 39.39 -4.43
CA LEU A 13 25.20 38.53 -4.62
C LEU A 13 25.60 37.84 -3.31
N ASP A 14 25.54 38.56 -2.17
CA ASP A 14 25.74 37.98 -0.83
C ASP A 14 24.68 36.95 -0.51
N ALA A 15 23.41 37.25 -0.77
CA ALA A 15 22.29 36.33 -0.52
C ALA A 15 22.43 35.01 -1.31
N VAL A 16 22.87 35.07 -2.57
CA VAL A 16 23.10 33.84 -3.38
C VAL A 16 24.30 33.06 -2.83
N ALA A 17 25.42 33.75 -2.53
CA ALA A 17 26.64 33.12 -2.03
C ALA A 17 26.43 32.46 -0.67
N THR A 18 25.63 33.06 0.22
CA THR A 18 25.29 32.51 1.54
C THR A 18 24.10 31.59 1.55
N GLY A 19 23.45 31.37 0.39
CA GLY A 19 22.29 30.48 0.25
C GLY A 19 21.03 30.99 0.94
N THR A 20 20.79 32.31 0.93
CA THR A 20 19.57 32.93 1.47
C THR A 20 18.69 33.56 0.40
N ALA A 21 19.12 33.52 -0.89
CA ALA A 21 18.36 34.07 -2.00
C ALA A 21 17.04 33.32 -2.24
N GLU A 22 15.95 34.04 -2.41
CA GLU A 22 14.63 33.50 -2.75
C GLU A 22 14.50 33.17 -4.24
N ASP A 23 15.18 33.91 -5.11
CA ASP A 23 15.24 33.70 -6.57
C ASP A 23 16.70 33.54 -7.05
N PRO A 24 17.26 32.34 -6.94
CA PRO A 24 18.61 32.07 -7.42
C PRO A 24 18.75 32.18 -8.95
N PHE A 25 17.68 31.87 -9.71
CA PHE A 25 17.69 31.93 -11.18
C PHE A 25 17.70 33.34 -11.74
N GLY A 26 17.31 34.34 -10.97
CA GLY A 26 17.46 35.74 -11.33
C GLY A 26 18.91 36.25 -11.28
N ILE A 27 19.83 35.46 -10.69
CA ILE A 27 21.23 35.87 -10.44
C ILE A 27 22.21 34.88 -11.06
N LEU A 28 22.04 33.59 -10.80
CA LEU A 28 22.89 32.48 -11.30
C LEU A 28 22.63 32.20 -12.78
N GLY A 29 23.63 31.66 -13.46
CA GLY A 29 23.55 31.36 -14.88
C GLY A 29 23.88 32.58 -15.76
N PRO A 30 23.48 32.54 -17.04
CA PRO A 30 23.81 33.58 -18.01
C PRO A 30 22.72 34.66 -18.04
N HIS A 31 23.11 35.93 -17.86
CA HIS A 31 22.21 37.08 -17.91
C HIS A 31 22.72 38.16 -18.86
N ALA A 32 21.80 38.88 -19.52
CA ALA A 32 22.15 40.05 -20.31
C ALA A 32 22.69 41.17 -19.42
N ALA A 33 23.77 41.75 -19.84
CA ALA A 33 24.51 42.77 -19.08
C ALA A 33 25.08 43.86 -19.98
N THR A 34 25.54 44.93 -19.38
CA THR A 34 26.40 45.94 -20.03
C THR A 34 27.73 45.98 -19.28
N HIS A 35 28.83 45.71 -19.98
CA HIS A 35 30.17 45.77 -19.42
C HIS A 35 31.03 46.77 -20.20
N ASN A 36 31.62 47.75 -19.52
CA ASN A 36 32.41 48.80 -20.17
C ASN A 36 31.69 49.51 -21.32
N GLY A 37 30.38 49.77 -21.18
CA GLY A 37 29.54 50.42 -22.16
C GLY A 37 29.16 49.58 -23.39
N ARG A 38 29.44 48.28 -23.41
CA ARG A 38 29.10 47.35 -24.48
C ARG A 38 28.12 46.25 -24.02
N PRO A 39 27.27 45.76 -24.94
CA PRO A 39 26.43 44.61 -24.63
C PRO A 39 27.30 43.40 -24.26
N ALA A 40 27.00 42.78 -23.12
CA ALA A 40 27.71 41.62 -22.60
C ALA A 40 26.75 40.57 -22.06
N ILE A 41 27.25 39.36 -21.83
CA ILE A 41 26.60 38.35 -21.04
C ILE A 41 27.42 38.13 -19.77
N VAL A 42 26.80 38.20 -18.60
CA VAL A 42 27.43 37.85 -17.33
C VAL A 42 27.01 36.43 -16.97
N ILE A 43 27.98 35.59 -16.59
CA ILE A 43 27.74 34.23 -16.08
C ILE A 43 28.16 34.20 -14.63
N ARG A 44 27.27 33.66 -13.77
CA ARG A 44 27.50 33.48 -12.32
C ARG A 44 27.24 32.07 -11.87
N THR A 45 28.10 31.57 -10.99
CA THR A 45 27.93 30.25 -10.35
C THR A 45 28.42 30.29 -8.92
N VAL A 46 27.79 29.47 -8.06
CA VAL A 46 28.25 29.25 -6.67
C VAL A 46 28.89 27.89 -6.58
N GLN A 47 30.20 27.87 -6.27
CA GLN A 47 31.01 26.69 -6.10
C GLN A 47 31.85 26.85 -4.83
N PRO A 48 31.26 26.54 -3.63
CA PRO A 48 31.88 26.90 -2.34
C PRO A 48 33.26 26.29 -2.12
N SER A 49 33.43 25.03 -2.49
CA SER A 49 34.67 24.25 -2.30
C SER A 49 35.71 24.48 -3.41
N ALA A 50 35.32 25.17 -4.50
CA ALA A 50 36.24 25.37 -5.62
C ALA A 50 37.39 26.32 -5.28
N SER A 51 38.62 25.96 -5.62
CA SER A 51 39.77 26.84 -5.62
C SER A 51 39.75 27.83 -6.78
N SER A 52 39.25 27.39 -7.95
CA SER A 52 39.03 28.22 -9.15
C SER A 52 37.95 27.60 -10.05
N VAL A 53 37.31 28.44 -10.87
CA VAL A 53 36.34 28.03 -11.89
C VAL A 53 36.72 28.68 -13.22
N GLU A 54 36.60 27.91 -14.31
CA GLU A 54 36.75 28.39 -15.69
C GLU A 54 35.44 28.23 -16.44
N LEU A 55 35.08 29.19 -17.25
CA LEU A 55 34.02 29.10 -18.28
C LEU A 55 34.61 28.48 -19.54
N VAL A 56 34.05 27.39 -20.04
CA VAL A 56 34.51 26.69 -21.24
C VAL A 56 33.48 26.83 -22.36
N ILE A 57 33.88 27.48 -23.46
CA ILE A 57 33.08 27.64 -24.68
C ILE A 57 33.86 27.04 -25.86
N GLY A 58 33.41 25.93 -26.43
CA GLY A 58 34.17 25.12 -27.38
C GLY A 58 35.53 24.73 -26.78
N ASP A 59 36.62 25.05 -27.44
CA ASP A 59 37.98 24.74 -26.94
C ASP A 59 38.58 25.83 -26.06
N ARG A 60 37.86 26.94 -25.80
CA ARG A 60 38.35 28.07 -25.06
C ARG A 60 37.91 28.00 -23.60
N ALA A 61 38.89 27.91 -22.69
CA ALA A 61 38.70 28.07 -21.25
C ALA A 61 39.07 29.47 -20.80
N MET A 62 38.23 30.11 -19.97
CA MET A 62 38.39 31.45 -19.47
C MET A 62 38.20 31.46 -17.94
N PRO A 63 39.16 31.97 -17.15
CA PRO A 63 39.05 31.97 -15.71
C PRO A 63 37.95 32.95 -15.26
N MET A 64 37.14 32.51 -14.27
CA MET A 64 36.12 33.33 -13.64
C MET A 64 36.67 34.03 -12.40
N GLU A 65 36.25 35.24 -12.16
CA GLU A 65 36.63 36.01 -10.97
C GLU A 65 35.84 35.54 -9.74
N ARG A 66 36.54 35.25 -8.63
CA ARG A 66 35.89 34.97 -7.35
C ARG A 66 35.38 36.26 -6.74
N ARG A 67 34.09 36.49 -6.73
CA ARG A 67 33.42 37.70 -6.27
C ARG A 67 33.07 37.69 -4.77
N HIS A 68 32.91 36.49 -4.19
CA HIS A 68 32.57 36.34 -2.79
C HIS A 68 33.38 35.20 -2.13
N PRO A 69 33.81 35.34 -0.86
CA PRO A 69 34.58 34.33 -0.14
C PRO A 69 33.86 32.95 -0.07
N GLU A 70 32.53 32.94 -0.02
CA GLU A 70 31.69 31.75 0.01
C GLU A 70 31.54 31.05 -1.37
N GLY A 71 32.38 31.42 -2.36
CA GLY A 71 32.52 30.72 -3.63
C GLY A 71 31.58 31.16 -4.75
N LEU A 72 31.15 32.41 -4.75
CA LEU A 72 30.51 33.01 -5.93
C LEU A 72 31.57 33.40 -6.94
N PHE A 73 31.46 32.91 -8.17
CA PHE A 73 32.31 33.23 -9.31
C PHE A 73 31.51 33.95 -10.40
N GLU A 74 32.14 34.91 -11.07
CA GLU A 74 31.51 35.74 -12.10
C GLU A 74 32.46 35.93 -13.28
N LEU A 75 31.92 35.96 -14.50
CA LEU A 75 32.66 36.35 -15.71
C LEU A 75 31.75 37.12 -16.67
N PHE A 76 32.26 38.22 -17.21
CA PHE A 76 31.64 38.98 -18.29
C PHE A 76 32.27 38.57 -19.63
N ILE A 77 31.44 38.26 -20.62
CA ILE A 77 31.87 38.02 -22.00
C ILE A 77 31.11 38.95 -22.95
N ASP A 78 31.69 39.29 -24.10
CA ASP A 78 30.97 40.02 -25.13
C ASP A 78 29.76 39.21 -25.63
N SER A 79 28.61 39.85 -25.79
CA SER A 79 27.40 39.14 -26.24
C SER A 79 27.46 38.69 -27.70
N ASP A 80 28.24 39.42 -28.53
CA ASP A 80 28.32 39.22 -29.98
C ASP A 80 26.94 39.11 -30.65
N GLY A 81 25.93 39.80 -30.09
CA GLY A 81 24.55 39.78 -30.52
C GLY A 81 23.75 38.51 -30.15
N ARG A 82 24.31 37.61 -29.37
CA ARG A 82 23.65 36.39 -28.88
C ARG A 82 22.76 36.68 -27.66
N SER A 83 21.68 35.92 -27.56
CA SER A 83 20.91 35.87 -26.32
C SER A 83 21.65 35.01 -25.26
N PRO A 84 21.55 35.35 -23.96
CA PRO A 84 22.07 34.47 -22.90
C PRO A 84 21.64 33.01 -23.00
N ARG A 85 20.41 32.73 -23.46
CA ARG A 85 19.86 31.35 -23.62
C ARG A 85 20.51 30.58 -24.78
N ASP A 86 21.06 31.28 -25.79
CA ASP A 86 21.69 30.62 -26.93
C ASP A 86 23.16 30.25 -26.67
N LEU A 87 23.66 30.65 -25.51
CA LEU A 87 25.04 30.38 -25.13
C LEU A 87 25.19 28.96 -24.56
N PHE A 88 25.89 28.09 -25.30
CA PHE A 88 26.29 26.79 -24.76
C PHE A 88 27.69 26.87 -24.17
N TYR A 89 27.82 26.50 -22.90
CA TYR A 89 29.08 26.48 -22.16
C TYR A 89 29.09 25.40 -21.10
N ARG A 90 30.27 25.04 -20.60
CA ARG A 90 30.53 24.24 -19.42
C ARG A 90 31.28 25.07 -18.38
N LEU A 91 31.15 24.63 -17.13
CA LEU A 91 31.96 25.11 -16.02
C LEU A 91 33.02 24.06 -15.69
N ARG A 92 34.30 24.43 -15.75
CA ARG A 92 35.37 23.56 -15.27
C ARG A 92 35.74 24.02 -13.85
N VAL A 93 35.42 23.15 -12.90
CA VAL A 93 35.55 23.41 -11.47
C VAL A 93 36.79 22.69 -10.95
N HIS A 94 37.70 23.41 -10.32
CA HIS A 94 38.91 22.88 -9.69
C HIS A 94 38.72 22.85 -8.19
N GLU A 95 38.81 21.64 -7.60
CA GLU A 95 38.54 21.41 -6.19
C GLU A 95 39.49 20.32 -5.65
N ASP A 96 40.24 20.63 -4.58
CA ASP A 96 41.14 19.68 -3.88
C ASP A 96 42.03 18.84 -4.80
N GLY A 97 42.59 19.46 -5.84
CA GLY A 97 43.48 18.81 -6.83
C GLY A 97 42.74 17.98 -7.87
N THR A 98 41.42 17.92 -7.85
CA THR A 98 40.56 17.31 -8.87
C THR A 98 39.98 18.39 -9.80
N THR A 99 39.60 17.98 -11.00
CA THR A 99 38.93 18.86 -11.97
C THR A 99 37.70 18.14 -12.51
N ARG A 100 36.54 18.80 -12.45
CA ARG A 100 35.30 18.32 -13.05
C ARG A 100 34.74 19.34 -14.01
N GLU A 101 34.13 18.88 -15.10
CA GLU A 101 33.34 19.72 -16.00
C GLU A 101 31.87 19.42 -15.84
N VAL A 102 31.08 20.48 -15.64
CA VAL A 102 29.62 20.39 -15.48
C VAL A 102 28.94 21.37 -16.43
N ILE A 103 27.75 21.00 -16.90
CA ILE A 103 26.86 21.94 -17.59
C ILE A 103 26.09 22.71 -16.53
N ASP A 104 26.06 24.03 -16.64
CA ASP A 104 25.39 24.88 -15.68
C ASP A 104 23.87 24.66 -15.68
N PRO A 105 23.23 24.22 -14.57
CA PRO A 105 21.79 24.01 -14.50
C PRO A 105 20.97 25.30 -14.62
N TYR A 106 21.54 26.45 -14.32
CA TYR A 106 20.86 27.76 -14.35
C TYR A 106 20.66 28.34 -15.74
N ARG A 107 21.20 27.68 -16.78
CA ARG A 107 20.93 28.05 -18.18
C ARG A 107 19.57 27.61 -18.69
N PHE A 108 18.92 26.67 -17.99
CA PHE A 108 17.65 26.09 -18.46
C PHE A 108 16.44 26.90 -17.98
N GLY A 109 15.43 26.96 -18.84
CA GLY A 109 14.15 27.59 -18.57
C GLY A 109 13.29 26.75 -17.58
N GLN A 110 12.09 27.25 -17.32
CA GLN A 110 11.07 26.50 -16.57
C GLN A 110 10.68 25.25 -17.36
N VAL A 111 10.57 24.11 -16.65
CA VAL A 111 10.20 22.80 -17.21
C VAL A 111 8.73 22.49 -16.98
N LEU A 112 8.23 22.73 -15.75
CA LEU A 112 6.81 22.50 -15.44
C LEU A 112 5.92 23.56 -16.10
N GLY A 113 4.88 23.12 -16.79
CA GLY A 113 3.90 24.02 -17.40
C GLY A 113 2.88 24.57 -16.40
N ASP A 114 2.36 25.78 -16.69
CA ASP A 114 1.36 26.43 -15.83
C ASP A 114 0.09 25.62 -15.69
N PHE A 115 -0.26 24.80 -16.68
CA PHE A 115 -1.43 23.91 -16.61
C PHE A 115 -1.26 22.80 -15.56
N ASP A 116 -0.09 22.16 -15.50
CA ASP A 116 0.20 21.15 -14.47
C ASP A 116 0.17 21.75 -13.06
N LEU A 117 0.74 22.96 -12.91
CA LEU A 117 0.75 23.70 -11.64
C LEU A 117 -0.68 24.09 -11.20
N HIS A 118 -1.54 24.48 -12.16
CA HIS A 118 -2.94 24.77 -11.87
C HIS A 118 -3.69 23.52 -11.39
N LEU A 119 -3.62 22.41 -12.13
CA LEU A 119 -4.25 21.14 -11.76
C LEU A 119 -3.77 20.64 -10.37
N PHE A 120 -2.48 20.81 -10.08
CA PHE A 120 -1.91 20.45 -8.78
C PHE A 120 -2.52 21.27 -7.66
N SER A 121 -2.59 22.59 -7.82
CA SER A 121 -3.11 23.51 -6.80
C SER A 121 -4.62 23.40 -6.58
N GLU A 122 -5.40 23.01 -7.60
CA GLU A 122 -6.85 22.80 -7.46
C GLU A 122 -7.24 21.41 -6.95
N GLY A 123 -6.28 20.46 -6.88
CA GLY A 123 -6.50 19.13 -6.34
C GLY A 123 -6.97 18.09 -7.36
N THR A 124 -6.72 18.31 -8.66
CA THR A 124 -7.19 17.45 -9.75
C THR A 124 -6.08 16.81 -10.58
N HIS A 125 -4.80 17.02 -10.21
CA HIS A 125 -3.67 16.42 -10.91
C HIS A 125 -3.49 14.95 -10.53
N ASN A 126 -4.29 14.07 -11.14
CA ASN A 126 -4.36 12.65 -10.80
C ASN A 126 -3.07 11.85 -11.09
N ARG A 127 -2.12 12.40 -11.86
CA ARG A 127 -0.82 11.81 -12.19
C ARG A 127 0.34 12.73 -11.79
N ALA A 128 0.28 13.31 -10.58
CA ALA A 128 1.29 14.23 -10.10
C ALA A 128 2.70 13.61 -10.06
N TRP A 129 2.81 12.27 -9.94
CA TRP A 129 4.08 11.55 -10.01
C TRP A 129 4.80 11.68 -11.37
N GLU A 130 4.12 12.06 -12.44
CA GLU A 130 4.75 12.33 -13.74
C GLU A 130 5.45 13.68 -13.79
N LYS A 131 5.18 14.55 -12.83
CA LYS A 131 5.64 15.94 -12.79
C LYS A 131 6.52 16.26 -11.61
N LEU A 132 6.19 15.75 -10.44
CA LEU A 132 6.93 15.97 -9.20
C LEU A 132 7.89 14.80 -8.91
N GLY A 133 8.87 15.05 -8.04
CA GLY A 133 9.96 14.14 -7.74
C GLY A 133 11.15 14.29 -8.68
N SER A 134 11.99 13.27 -8.77
CA SER A 134 13.11 13.20 -9.70
C SER A 134 12.72 12.48 -10.98
N ARG A 135 12.97 13.11 -12.12
CA ARG A 135 12.61 12.54 -13.43
C ARG A 135 13.72 12.71 -14.45
N ARG A 136 14.16 11.58 -15.01
CA ARG A 136 15.12 11.61 -16.11
C ARG A 136 14.40 12.07 -17.39
N MET A 137 14.94 13.09 -18.04
CA MET A 137 14.36 13.66 -19.25
C MET A 137 15.40 14.39 -20.10
N THR A 138 15.00 14.81 -21.30
CA THR A 138 15.83 15.62 -22.19
C THR A 138 15.23 17.02 -22.30
N VAL A 139 16.06 18.03 -21.96
CA VAL A 139 15.72 19.46 -22.07
C VAL A 139 16.77 20.13 -22.94
N ASP A 140 16.37 20.89 -23.97
CA ASP A 140 17.24 21.55 -24.93
C ASP A 140 18.32 20.62 -25.54
N GLY A 141 17.95 19.36 -25.81
CA GLY A 141 18.83 18.34 -26.39
C GLY A 141 19.81 17.68 -25.41
N LEU A 142 19.75 17.99 -24.12
CA LEU A 142 20.60 17.42 -23.08
C LEU A 142 19.80 16.52 -22.15
N THR A 143 20.26 15.29 -21.97
CA THR A 143 19.66 14.35 -21.00
C THR A 143 20.17 14.67 -19.59
N GLY A 144 19.24 14.68 -18.63
CA GLY A 144 19.55 14.96 -17.23
C GLY A 144 18.38 14.55 -16.33
N VAL A 145 18.34 15.09 -15.14
CA VAL A 145 17.28 14.86 -14.15
C VAL A 145 16.60 16.17 -13.78
N HIS A 146 15.32 16.22 -13.96
CA HIS A 146 14.45 17.27 -13.44
C HIS A 146 14.01 16.89 -12.03
N PHE A 147 14.14 17.81 -11.09
CA PHE A 147 13.68 17.70 -9.72
C PHE A 147 12.58 18.72 -9.49
N ALA A 148 11.48 18.28 -8.89
CA ALA A 148 10.38 19.15 -8.53
C ALA A 148 9.76 18.74 -7.19
N VAL A 149 9.53 19.71 -6.29
CA VAL A 149 8.96 19.45 -4.96
C VAL A 149 8.07 20.61 -4.51
N TRP A 150 6.99 20.27 -3.79
CA TRP A 150 6.08 21.24 -3.23
C TRP A 150 6.50 21.63 -1.81
N ALA A 151 6.84 22.90 -1.62
CA ALA A 151 7.28 23.49 -0.35
C ALA A 151 6.95 25.00 -0.33
N PRO A 152 5.67 25.40 -0.27
CA PRO A 152 5.20 26.77 -0.48
C PRO A 152 5.73 27.75 0.57
N ASN A 153 5.97 27.30 1.80
CA ASN A 153 6.42 28.13 2.91
C ASN A 153 7.95 28.13 3.09
N ALA A 154 8.70 27.42 2.24
CA ALA A 154 10.14 27.44 2.27
C ALA A 154 10.69 28.80 1.79
N GLN A 155 11.76 29.26 2.43
CA GLN A 155 12.56 30.40 1.97
C GLN A 155 13.43 29.98 0.78
N ARG A 156 14.04 28.79 0.83
CA ARG A 156 14.86 28.20 -0.22
C ARG A 156 14.68 26.68 -0.21
N VAL A 157 14.70 26.09 -1.38
CA VAL A 157 14.83 24.63 -1.57
C VAL A 157 16.04 24.39 -2.47
N SER A 158 16.85 23.40 -2.15
CA SER A 158 18.00 22.96 -2.95
C SER A 158 18.02 21.46 -3.09
N VAL A 159 18.51 20.94 -4.23
CA VAL A 159 18.85 19.53 -4.36
C VAL A 159 20.28 19.32 -3.88
N ILE A 160 20.48 18.39 -2.96
CA ILE A 160 21.79 18.02 -2.42
C ILE A 160 22.04 16.53 -2.65
N GLY A 161 23.29 16.17 -2.89
CA GLY A 161 23.72 14.81 -3.11
C GLY A 161 25.24 14.69 -3.30
N ASP A 162 25.73 13.50 -3.59
CA ASP A 162 27.18 13.28 -3.82
C ASP A 162 27.74 14.15 -4.95
N PHE A 163 26.92 14.46 -5.95
CA PHE A 163 27.29 15.23 -7.13
C PHE A 163 27.61 16.70 -6.84
N ASN A 164 27.24 17.21 -5.67
CA ASN A 164 27.52 18.58 -5.24
C ASN A 164 28.04 18.68 -3.80
N GLY A 165 28.59 17.57 -3.25
CA GLY A 165 29.16 17.51 -1.91
C GLY A 165 28.14 17.74 -0.80
N TRP A 166 26.85 17.51 -1.05
CA TRP A 166 25.72 17.73 -0.11
C TRP A 166 25.60 19.20 0.34
N ASP A 167 26.07 20.15 -0.48
CA ASP A 167 25.98 21.58 -0.20
C ASP A 167 24.83 22.26 -0.95
N GLY A 168 23.81 22.70 -0.20
CA GLY A 168 22.62 23.33 -0.76
C GLY A 168 22.82 24.69 -1.43
N ARG A 169 24.03 25.28 -1.34
CA ARG A 169 24.35 26.51 -2.05
C ARG A 169 24.67 26.29 -3.53
N VAL A 170 24.98 25.05 -3.92
CA VAL A 170 25.38 24.72 -5.31
C VAL A 170 24.17 24.59 -6.25
N ASN A 171 23.11 23.94 -5.82
CA ASN A 171 21.92 23.70 -6.64
C ASN A 171 20.61 24.18 -5.98
N PRO A 172 20.50 25.49 -5.60
CA PRO A 172 19.21 26.05 -5.20
C PRO A 172 18.22 26.06 -6.36
N MET A 173 16.95 25.75 -6.05
CA MET A 173 15.86 25.56 -7.00
C MET A 173 15.11 26.88 -7.25
N ARG A 174 14.38 26.95 -8.35
CA ARG A 174 13.46 28.02 -8.72
C ARG A 174 12.09 27.78 -8.09
N LYS A 175 11.52 28.80 -7.43
CA LYS A 175 10.13 28.77 -6.94
C LYS A 175 9.15 29.16 -8.04
N LEU A 176 8.17 28.32 -8.28
CA LEU A 176 7.09 28.58 -9.23
C LEU A 176 5.87 29.15 -8.49
N VAL A 177 5.59 30.43 -8.75
CA VAL A 177 4.52 31.19 -8.08
C VAL A 177 3.27 31.18 -8.96
N PRO A 178 2.06 30.96 -8.41
CA PRO A 178 1.71 30.88 -6.99
C PRO A 178 1.69 29.47 -6.39
N SER A 179 2.00 28.42 -7.14
CA SER A 179 1.84 27.03 -6.70
C SER A 179 2.67 26.61 -5.50
N GLY A 180 3.82 27.29 -5.27
CA GLY A 180 4.78 26.92 -4.25
C GLY A 180 5.59 25.65 -4.56
N VAL A 181 5.57 25.20 -5.80
CA VAL A 181 6.45 24.13 -6.31
C VAL A 181 7.82 24.74 -6.62
N TRP A 182 8.87 24.00 -6.29
CA TRP A 182 10.25 24.32 -6.61
C TRP A 182 10.77 23.34 -7.65
N GLU A 183 11.56 23.81 -8.61
CA GLU A 183 12.14 22.95 -9.64
C GLU A 183 13.58 23.33 -10.01
N ILE A 184 14.34 22.33 -10.50
CA ILE A 184 15.62 22.50 -11.18
C ILE A 184 15.85 21.33 -12.13
N PHE A 185 16.50 21.59 -13.29
CA PHE A 185 16.98 20.54 -14.17
C PHE A 185 18.51 20.46 -14.04
N ILE A 186 19.04 19.28 -13.68
CA ILE A 186 20.48 19.02 -13.57
C ILE A 186 20.89 18.09 -14.71
N PRO A 187 21.61 18.62 -15.72
CA PRO A 187 22.03 17.82 -16.87
C PRO A 187 23.12 16.81 -16.50
N GLU A 188 23.19 15.72 -17.28
CA GLU A 188 24.20 14.66 -17.18
C GLU A 188 24.29 13.95 -15.81
N LEU A 189 23.29 14.15 -14.92
CA LEU A 189 23.28 13.47 -13.64
C LEU A 189 23.05 11.96 -13.84
N PRO A 190 23.93 11.09 -13.25
CA PRO A 190 23.82 9.62 -13.41
C PRO A 190 22.57 9.06 -12.74
N GLU A 191 22.13 7.90 -13.27
CA GLU A 191 21.17 7.03 -12.58
C GLU A 191 21.78 6.55 -11.24
N ARG A 192 20.91 6.33 -10.25
CA ARG A 192 21.24 5.94 -8.87
C ARG A 192 22.04 6.99 -8.07
N SER A 193 22.12 8.23 -8.56
CA SER A 193 22.63 9.33 -7.73
C SER A 193 21.77 9.48 -6.49
N CYS A 194 22.41 9.47 -5.31
CA CYS A 194 21.76 9.78 -4.04
C CYS A 194 21.44 11.27 -3.96
N TYR A 195 20.22 11.61 -3.49
CA TYR A 195 19.83 12.99 -3.28
C TYR A 195 18.83 13.17 -2.15
N LYS A 196 18.76 14.41 -1.64
CA LYS A 196 17.73 14.94 -0.75
C LYS A 196 17.34 16.34 -1.18
N PHE A 197 16.24 16.83 -0.63
CA PHE A 197 15.95 18.26 -0.65
C PHE A 197 16.45 18.90 0.65
N GLU A 198 17.34 19.90 0.53
CA GLU A 198 17.67 20.80 1.64
C GLU A 198 16.69 21.96 1.59
N ILE A 199 15.88 22.10 2.64
CA ILE A 199 14.84 23.11 2.75
C ILE A 199 15.25 24.10 3.85
N ARG A 200 15.36 25.37 3.49
CA ARG A 200 15.50 26.45 4.44
C ARG A 200 14.12 26.98 4.81
N SER A 201 13.72 26.78 6.07
CA SER A 201 12.46 27.29 6.57
C SER A 201 12.49 28.82 6.72
N THR A 202 11.33 29.47 6.83
CA THR A 202 11.21 30.90 7.14
C THR A 202 11.85 31.27 8.46
N GLY A 203 12.01 30.34 9.41
CA GLY A 203 12.77 30.50 10.64
C GLY A 203 14.29 30.35 10.48
N GLY A 204 14.79 30.12 9.26
CA GLY A 204 16.21 29.96 8.95
C GLY A 204 16.82 28.60 9.24
N HIS A 205 16.02 27.61 9.72
CA HIS A 205 16.48 26.26 9.97
C HIS A 205 16.65 25.49 8.66
N LEU A 206 17.70 24.68 8.57
CA LEU A 206 17.94 23.77 7.45
C LEU A 206 17.35 22.38 7.77
N LEU A 207 16.51 21.90 6.87
CA LEU A 207 15.86 20.59 6.93
C LEU A 207 16.33 19.74 5.76
N HIS A 208 16.72 18.50 6.00
CA HIS A 208 17.09 17.54 4.95
C HIS A 208 15.96 16.53 4.77
N LYS A 209 15.25 16.61 3.66
CA LYS A 209 14.05 15.84 3.37
C LYS A 209 14.28 14.84 2.23
N ALA A 210 13.78 13.62 2.41
CA ALA A 210 13.61 12.67 1.32
C ALA A 210 12.55 13.20 0.34
N ASP A 211 12.58 12.71 -0.89
CA ASP A 211 11.62 13.14 -1.91
C ASP A 211 10.23 12.50 -1.66
N PRO A 212 9.17 13.30 -1.45
CA PRO A 212 7.82 12.77 -1.28
C PRO A 212 7.32 11.93 -2.47
N TYR A 213 7.79 12.23 -3.68
CA TYR A 213 7.49 11.51 -4.92
C TYR A 213 8.64 10.60 -5.37
N GLY A 214 9.62 10.36 -4.48
CA GLY A 214 10.76 9.48 -4.76
C GLY A 214 10.32 8.06 -5.11
N ARG A 215 10.91 7.51 -6.18
CA ARG A 215 10.56 6.18 -6.72
C ARG A 215 11.48 5.06 -6.26
N TYR A 216 12.62 5.41 -5.69
CA TYR A 216 13.59 4.50 -5.15
C TYR A 216 14.37 5.17 -4.03
N PHE A 217 14.76 4.39 -3.01
CA PHE A 217 15.44 4.88 -1.82
C PHE A 217 16.64 4.00 -1.49
N GLU A 218 17.57 4.54 -0.70
CA GLU A 218 18.59 3.73 -0.06
C GLU A 218 17.98 2.72 0.90
N ILE A 219 18.68 1.61 1.11
CA ILE A 219 18.28 0.62 2.12
C ILE A 219 18.46 1.25 3.51
N PRO A 220 17.46 1.22 4.38
CA PRO A 220 17.58 1.68 5.76
C PRO A 220 18.76 1.03 6.50
N PRO A 221 19.50 1.73 7.36
CA PRO A 221 19.12 3.03 7.98
C PRO A 221 19.47 4.28 7.15
N ASN A 222 20.00 4.16 5.96
CA ASN A 222 20.22 5.28 5.06
C ASN A 222 18.87 5.88 4.65
N THR A 223 18.87 7.16 4.24
CA THR A 223 17.62 7.91 4.11
C THR A 223 17.55 8.81 2.87
N ALA A 224 18.47 8.65 1.92
CA ALA A 224 18.41 9.40 0.68
C ALA A 224 17.48 8.75 -0.34
N SER A 225 16.90 9.58 -1.18
CA SER A 225 16.23 9.15 -2.40
C SER A 225 17.27 8.87 -3.48
N LEU A 226 16.95 7.98 -4.41
CA LEU A 226 17.81 7.60 -5.53
C LEU A 226 17.13 7.99 -6.85
N VAL A 227 17.91 8.56 -7.77
CA VAL A 227 17.47 8.75 -9.14
C VAL A 227 17.23 7.37 -9.77
N PHE A 228 16.03 7.13 -10.27
CA PHE A 228 15.64 5.86 -10.84
C PHE A 228 15.06 6.04 -12.25
N GLU A 229 15.50 5.19 -13.18
CA GLU A 229 14.97 5.09 -14.54
C GLU A 229 14.28 3.73 -14.71
N GLU A 230 12.99 3.76 -14.98
CA GLU A 230 12.17 2.57 -15.20
C GLU A 230 12.53 1.92 -16.53
N ARG A 231 12.78 0.60 -16.50
CA ARG A 231 13.16 -0.18 -17.70
C ARG A 231 12.39 -1.49 -17.84
N TYR A 232 11.51 -1.78 -16.87
CA TYR A 232 10.75 -3.02 -16.88
C TYR A 232 9.77 -3.06 -18.04
N GLN A 233 9.69 -4.22 -18.71
CA GLN A 233 8.73 -4.48 -19.78
C GLN A 233 7.72 -5.52 -19.30
N TRP A 234 6.48 -5.09 -19.15
CA TRP A 234 5.38 -5.92 -18.70
C TRP A 234 5.05 -7.05 -19.69
N ARG A 235 4.68 -8.21 -19.15
CA ARG A 235 4.29 -9.40 -19.91
C ARG A 235 2.89 -9.90 -19.54
N ASP A 236 2.18 -9.18 -18.66
CA ASP A 236 0.86 -9.46 -18.11
C ASP A 236 -0.31 -8.95 -18.99
N HIS A 237 -0.06 -8.72 -20.28
CA HIS A 237 -1.03 -8.10 -21.20
C HIS A 237 -2.39 -8.83 -21.25
N GLU A 238 -2.41 -10.15 -21.09
CA GLU A 238 -3.66 -10.93 -21.06
C GLU A 238 -4.46 -10.63 -19.81
N TRP A 239 -3.81 -10.63 -18.64
CA TRP A 239 -4.43 -10.28 -17.38
C TRP A 239 -5.02 -8.87 -17.41
N MET A 240 -4.24 -7.89 -17.82
CA MET A 240 -4.64 -6.48 -17.88
C MET A 240 -5.77 -6.24 -18.87
N ARG A 241 -5.81 -6.98 -19.98
CA ARG A 241 -6.93 -6.95 -20.94
C ARG A 241 -8.21 -7.50 -20.34
N ASP A 242 -8.12 -8.60 -19.58
CA ASP A 242 -9.27 -9.34 -19.06
C ASP A 242 -9.78 -8.79 -17.73
N ARG A 243 -8.93 -8.10 -16.95
CA ARG A 243 -9.24 -7.50 -15.64
C ARG A 243 -10.56 -6.70 -15.61
N PRO A 244 -10.88 -5.82 -16.57
CA PRO A 244 -12.16 -5.09 -16.59
C PRO A 244 -13.39 -6.01 -16.59
N SER A 245 -13.28 -7.23 -17.12
CA SER A 245 -14.37 -8.22 -17.17
C SER A 245 -14.59 -8.94 -15.85
N PHE A 246 -13.69 -8.77 -14.87
CA PHE A 246 -13.80 -9.44 -13.58
C PHE A 246 -14.87 -8.82 -12.68
N ASP A 247 -15.38 -7.64 -13.03
CA ASP A 247 -16.45 -6.91 -12.31
C ASP A 247 -16.18 -6.80 -10.79
N GLY A 248 -14.95 -6.42 -10.44
CA GLY A 248 -14.51 -6.32 -9.05
C GLY A 248 -14.63 -7.64 -8.26
N TRP A 249 -14.64 -8.80 -8.93
CA TRP A 249 -14.66 -10.13 -8.34
C TRP A 249 -15.94 -10.48 -7.53
N ARG A 250 -17.03 -9.74 -7.69
CA ARG A 250 -18.24 -9.92 -6.86
C ARG A 250 -18.82 -11.32 -6.96
N GLU A 251 -18.92 -11.87 -8.17
CA GLU A 251 -19.51 -13.19 -8.45
C GLU A 251 -18.47 -14.29 -8.64
N ARG A 252 -17.19 -13.92 -8.60
CA ARG A 252 -16.07 -14.85 -8.73
C ARG A 252 -15.53 -15.28 -7.38
N PRO A 253 -14.88 -16.44 -7.27
CA PRO A 253 -14.21 -16.85 -6.06
C PRO A 253 -13.07 -15.86 -5.76
N MET A 254 -12.99 -15.36 -4.53
CA MET A 254 -11.89 -14.53 -4.04
C MET A 254 -11.45 -15.06 -2.69
N SER A 255 -10.31 -15.76 -2.71
CA SER A 255 -9.59 -16.23 -1.54
C SER A 255 -8.22 -15.58 -1.52
N ILE A 256 -7.94 -14.84 -0.46
CA ILE A 256 -6.80 -13.93 -0.32
C ILE A 256 -5.78 -14.54 0.64
N TYR A 257 -4.52 -14.59 0.22
CA TYR A 257 -3.38 -14.90 1.08
C TYR A 257 -2.68 -13.61 1.47
N GLU A 258 -2.87 -13.17 2.72
CA GLU A 258 -2.20 -11.99 3.26
C GLU A 258 -0.78 -12.36 3.68
N VAL A 259 0.22 -11.56 3.28
CA VAL A 259 1.62 -11.90 3.49
C VAL A 259 2.50 -10.70 3.80
N HIS A 260 3.38 -10.85 4.79
CA HIS A 260 4.53 -9.98 5.02
C HIS A 260 5.76 -10.58 4.33
N LEU A 261 6.24 -9.94 3.26
CA LEU A 261 7.29 -10.47 2.40
C LEU A 261 8.59 -10.77 3.14
N GLY A 262 8.94 -9.95 4.14
CA GLY A 262 10.18 -10.06 4.90
C GLY A 262 10.25 -11.23 5.90
N SER A 263 9.13 -11.91 6.16
CA SER A 263 9.04 -12.99 7.17
C SER A 263 8.31 -14.24 6.70
N TRP A 264 7.86 -14.29 5.45
CA TRP A 264 7.31 -15.51 4.89
C TRP A 264 8.37 -16.64 4.84
N ARG A 265 9.56 -16.31 4.33
CA ARG A 265 10.74 -17.16 4.37
C ARG A 265 12.01 -16.31 4.37
N ARG A 266 13.03 -16.77 5.07
CA ARG A 266 14.37 -16.17 5.12
C ARG A 266 15.42 -17.19 4.74
N VAL A 267 16.66 -16.74 4.47
CA VAL A 267 17.81 -17.57 4.11
C VAL A 267 18.78 -17.61 5.29
N PRO A 268 18.67 -18.63 6.19
CA PRO A 268 19.52 -18.71 7.39
C PRO A 268 20.99 -18.81 7.07
N GLU A 269 21.35 -19.53 5.97
CA GLU A 269 22.71 -19.76 5.52
C GLU A 269 23.42 -18.48 5.07
N GLU A 270 22.66 -17.44 4.74
CA GLU A 270 23.14 -16.13 4.30
C GLU A 270 22.86 -15.03 5.33
N GLY A 271 23.08 -15.33 6.62
CA GLY A 271 22.87 -14.37 7.70
C GLY A 271 21.39 -14.05 7.98
N ASN A 272 20.49 -14.99 7.72
CA ASN A 272 19.05 -14.87 7.93
C ASN A 272 18.43 -13.68 7.15
N ARG A 273 18.99 -13.38 5.96
CA ARG A 273 18.43 -12.33 5.11
C ARG A 273 17.02 -12.65 4.62
N THR A 274 16.29 -11.62 4.28
CA THR A 274 15.02 -11.73 3.56
C THR A 274 15.22 -12.23 2.13
N LEU A 275 14.16 -12.77 1.53
CA LEU A 275 14.12 -13.03 0.10
C LEU A 275 13.97 -11.71 -0.67
N THR A 276 14.55 -11.67 -1.85
CA THR A 276 14.34 -10.60 -2.83
C THR A 276 12.98 -10.74 -3.52
N TYR A 277 12.48 -9.67 -4.17
CA TYR A 277 11.24 -9.73 -4.97
C TYR A 277 11.30 -10.85 -6.03
N ARG A 278 12.48 -11.08 -6.65
CA ARG A 278 12.65 -12.16 -7.64
C ARG A 278 12.59 -13.53 -7.00
N GLU A 279 13.29 -13.75 -5.89
CA GLU A 279 13.22 -15.03 -5.15
C GLU A 279 11.82 -15.31 -4.63
N LEU A 280 11.08 -14.28 -4.23
CA LEU A 280 9.65 -14.38 -3.84
C LEU A 280 8.79 -14.76 -5.04
N ALA A 281 9.01 -14.17 -6.21
CA ALA A 281 8.31 -14.56 -7.43
C ALA A 281 8.53 -16.04 -7.77
N ASP A 282 9.74 -16.55 -7.60
CA ASP A 282 10.08 -17.94 -7.90
C ASP A 282 9.61 -18.96 -6.85
N THR A 283 9.33 -18.52 -5.61
CA THR A 283 9.01 -19.43 -4.50
C THR A 283 7.62 -19.23 -3.90
N LEU A 284 7.24 -17.98 -3.60
CA LEU A 284 5.95 -17.66 -2.99
C LEU A 284 4.79 -17.79 -3.99
N VAL A 285 4.97 -17.27 -5.22
CA VAL A 285 3.90 -17.28 -6.24
C VAL A 285 3.47 -18.71 -6.59
N PRO A 286 4.37 -19.66 -6.89
CA PRO A 286 3.99 -21.06 -7.10
C PRO A 286 3.33 -21.70 -5.89
N TYR A 287 3.79 -21.38 -4.67
CA TYR A 287 3.20 -21.89 -3.43
C TYR A 287 1.73 -21.45 -3.28
N ILE A 288 1.45 -20.17 -3.47
CA ILE A 288 0.08 -19.61 -3.36
C ILE A 288 -0.82 -20.23 -4.42
N ARG A 289 -0.31 -20.40 -5.64
CA ARG A 289 -1.04 -21.05 -6.73
C ARG A 289 -1.35 -22.51 -6.42
N GLU A 290 -0.38 -23.26 -5.89
CA GLU A 290 -0.56 -24.66 -5.44
C GLU A 290 -1.62 -24.75 -4.34
N MET A 291 -1.61 -23.81 -3.39
CA MET A 291 -2.59 -23.75 -2.29
C MET A 291 -4.00 -23.35 -2.75
N GLY A 292 -4.18 -22.94 -4.00
CA GLY A 292 -5.48 -22.60 -4.57
C GLY A 292 -6.01 -21.24 -4.16
N TYR A 293 -5.18 -20.31 -3.69
CA TYR A 293 -5.61 -18.93 -3.50
C TYR A 293 -5.76 -18.21 -4.84
N THR A 294 -6.61 -17.20 -4.88
CA THR A 294 -6.87 -16.41 -6.09
C THR A 294 -6.16 -15.05 -6.06
N HIS A 295 -5.86 -14.57 -4.88
CA HIS A 295 -5.20 -13.28 -4.66
C HIS A 295 -4.10 -13.39 -3.61
N ILE A 296 -3.13 -12.52 -3.73
CA ILE A 296 -2.16 -12.20 -2.70
C ILE A 296 -2.41 -10.78 -2.20
N GLU A 297 -2.48 -10.58 -0.88
CA GLU A 297 -2.51 -9.27 -0.27
C GLU A 297 -1.17 -9.02 0.41
N LEU A 298 -0.47 -8.01 -0.06
CA LEU A 298 0.84 -7.62 0.46
C LEU A 298 0.65 -6.65 1.61
N MET A 299 1.08 -7.00 2.83
CA MET A 299 1.27 -6.02 3.89
C MET A 299 2.14 -4.88 3.36
N PRO A 300 2.09 -3.65 3.95
CA PRO A 300 2.61 -2.46 3.29
C PRO A 300 4.05 -2.64 2.79
N VAL A 301 4.24 -2.53 1.47
CA VAL A 301 5.54 -2.62 0.79
C VAL A 301 6.11 -1.24 0.42
N MET A 302 5.39 -0.16 0.70
CA MET A 302 5.91 1.19 0.51
C MET A 302 7.14 1.41 1.39
N GLU A 303 8.09 2.25 0.94
CA GLU A 303 9.32 2.47 1.68
C GLU A 303 9.05 3.07 3.06
N HIS A 304 9.68 2.51 4.08
CA HIS A 304 9.50 2.87 5.48
C HIS A 304 10.81 2.75 6.26
N PRO A 305 11.06 3.59 7.29
CA PRO A 305 12.35 3.60 7.99
C PRO A 305 12.53 2.43 8.93
N PHE A 306 11.46 1.97 9.59
CA PHE A 306 11.51 1.01 10.68
C PHE A 306 10.79 -0.29 10.34
N GLY A 307 11.53 -1.41 10.25
CA GLY A 307 10.96 -2.72 9.93
C GLY A 307 9.92 -3.22 10.94
N GLY A 308 10.05 -2.85 12.22
CA GLY A 308 9.10 -3.19 13.28
C GLY A 308 7.75 -2.48 13.18
N SER A 309 7.59 -1.54 12.24
CA SER A 309 6.29 -0.96 11.88
C SER A 309 5.51 -1.84 10.90
N TRP A 310 6.11 -2.94 10.41
CA TRP A 310 5.54 -3.83 9.39
C TRP A 310 5.19 -3.13 8.07
N GLY A 311 5.73 -1.93 7.86
CA GLY A 311 5.46 -1.06 6.72
C GLY A 311 4.37 -0.01 6.94
N TYR A 312 3.68 0.01 8.09
CA TYR A 312 2.60 0.99 8.36
C TYR A 312 3.09 2.41 8.66
N GLN A 313 4.40 2.64 8.79
CA GLN A 313 4.99 3.98 8.96
C GLN A 313 5.70 4.43 7.68
N VAL A 314 4.94 4.78 6.66
CA VAL A 314 5.41 5.07 5.31
C VAL A 314 6.11 6.43 5.23
N ILE A 315 7.27 6.47 4.54
CA ILE A 315 7.95 7.70 4.14
C ILE A 315 8.06 7.86 2.62
N GLY A 316 8.20 6.75 1.89
CA GLY A 316 8.31 6.74 0.43
C GLY A 316 7.05 6.16 -0.21
N PHE A 317 6.00 6.99 -0.34
CA PHE A 317 4.70 6.57 -0.83
C PHE A 317 4.71 6.05 -2.27
N PHE A 318 5.63 6.54 -3.11
CA PHE A 318 5.76 6.19 -4.52
C PHE A 318 6.89 5.17 -4.82
N ALA A 319 7.38 4.47 -3.79
CA ALA A 319 8.45 3.49 -3.96
C ALA A 319 8.14 2.19 -3.22
N PRO A 320 8.31 1.01 -3.85
CA PRO A 320 8.42 -0.24 -3.11
C PRO A 320 9.70 -0.25 -2.28
N THR A 321 9.65 -0.86 -1.10
CA THR A 321 10.81 -0.87 -0.21
C THR A 321 12.03 -1.50 -0.87
N SER A 322 13.17 -0.84 -0.75
CA SER A 322 14.46 -1.27 -1.27
C SER A 322 15.05 -2.52 -0.56
N ARG A 323 14.46 -2.92 0.58
CA ARG A 323 14.86 -4.12 1.34
C ARG A 323 14.83 -5.40 0.51
N TYR A 324 13.95 -5.48 -0.47
CA TYR A 324 13.72 -6.69 -1.27
C TYR A 324 14.20 -6.55 -2.72
N GLY A 325 14.71 -5.39 -3.11
CA GLY A 325 15.22 -5.14 -4.46
C GLY A 325 14.82 -3.78 -5.04
N THR A 326 14.91 -3.66 -6.35
CA THR A 326 14.58 -2.45 -7.09
C THR A 326 13.08 -2.36 -7.40
N PRO A 327 12.57 -1.18 -7.79
CA PRO A 327 11.20 -1.06 -8.30
C PRO A 327 10.90 -1.96 -9.50
N ASP A 328 11.86 -2.20 -10.39
CA ASP A 328 11.69 -3.12 -11.51
C ASP A 328 11.63 -4.60 -11.07
N ASP A 329 12.28 -4.95 -9.96
CA ASP A 329 12.14 -6.30 -9.37
C ASP A 329 10.75 -6.49 -8.74
N PHE A 330 10.16 -5.44 -8.19
CA PHE A 330 8.77 -5.50 -7.70
C PHE A 330 7.78 -5.61 -8.87
N ARG A 331 8.00 -4.90 -9.99
CA ARG A 331 7.20 -5.09 -11.22
C ARG A 331 7.29 -6.54 -11.72
N TYR A 332 8.49 -7.13 -11.70
CA TYR A 332 8.66 -8.54 -12.04
C TYR A 332 7.83 -9.46 -11.14
N PHE A 333 7.80 -9.19 -9.84
CA PHE A 333 7.00 -9.98 -8.88
C PHE A 333 5.49 -9.91 -9.20
N VAL A 334 4.96 -8.72 -9.44
CA VAL A 334 3.54 -8.52 -9.81
C VAL A 334 3.22 -9.21 -11.14
N ASP A 335 4.08 -9.03 -12.14
CA ASP A 335 3.96 -9.67 -13.46
C ASP A 335 3.90 -11.20 -13.35
N GLU A 336 4.76 -11.81 -12.51
CA GLU A 336 4.71 -13.25 -12.25
C GLU A 336 3.43 -13.68 -11.52
N CYS A 337 2.89 -12.88 -10.59
CA CYS A 337 1.59 -13.15 -9.99
C CYS A 337 0.50 -13.24 -11.07
N HIS A 338 0.41 -12.25 -11.94
CA HIS A 338 -0.58 -12.21 -13.04
C HIS A 338 -0.42 -13.39 -14.01
N ARG A 339 0.80 -13.73 -14.38
CA ARG A 339 1.09 -14.90 -15.25
C ARG A 339 0.67 -16.23 -14.64
N HIS A 340 0.61 -16.31 -13.31
CA HIS A 340 0.11 -17.46 -12.58
C HIS A 340 -1.39 -17.37 -12.24
N GLY A 341 -2.09 -16.34 -12.74
CA GLY A 341 -3.53 -16.15 -12.51
C GLY A 341 -3.87 -15.66 -11.11
N LEU A 342 -2.95 -14.95 -10.45
CA LEU A 342 -3.14 -14.39 -9.11
C LEU A 342 -3.31 -12.87 -9.19
N GLY A 343 -4.38 -12.34 -8.60
CA GLY A 343 -4.54 -10.91 -8.38
C GLY A 343 -3.65 -10.42 -7.22
N VAL A 344 -3.23 -9.16 -7.29
CA VAL A 344 -2.37 -8.53 -6.27
C VAL A 344 -3.11 -7.37 -5.61
N ILE A 345 -3.29 -7.46 -4.29
CA ILE A 345 -3.83 -6.39 -3.46
C ILE A 345 -2.69 -5.80 -2.65
N LEU A 346 -2.60 -4.49 -2.59
CA LEU A 346 -1.61 -3.78 -1.79
C LEU A 346 -2.28 -3.18 -0.55
N ASP A 347 -1.72 -3.45 0.62
CA ASP A 347 -2.10 -2.75 1.84
C ASP A 347 -1.56 -1.32 1.78
N TRP A 348 -2.45 -0.35 1.73
CA TRP A 348 -2.19 1.06 1.49
C TRP A 348 -2.57 1.92 2.69
N VAL A 349 -1.66 2.78 3.13
CA VAL A 349 -1.76 3.53 4.38
C VAL A 349 -1.94 5.03 4.13
N PRO A 350 -3.14 5.51 3.74
CA PRO A 350 -3.39 6.94 3.51
C PRO A 350 -3.82 7.70 4.78
N GLY A 351 -3.95 7.00 5.92
CA GLY A 351 -4.45 7.56 7.17
C GLY A 351 -3.42 8.42 7.89
N HIS A 352 -2.17 8.02 7.86
CA HIS A 352 -1.13 8.62 8.70
C HIS A 352 0.29 8.38 8.14
N PHE A 353 1.28 9.05 8.76
CA PHE A 353 2.70 8.89 8.46
C PHE A 353 3.56 9.16 9.70
N PRO A 354 4.81 8.65 9.76
CA PRO A 354 5.67 8.80 10.95
C PRO A 354 6.21 10.21 11.11
N LYS A 355 6.69 10.51 12.32
CA LYS A 355 7.31 11.80 12.69
C LYS A 355 8.80 11.89 12.33
N ASP A 356 9.33 10.96 11.54
CA ASP A 356 10.72 10.97 11.11
C ASP A 356 11.07 12.26 10.38
N ARG A 357 12.14 12.93 10.82
CA ARG A 357 12.52 14.26 10.35
C ARG A 357 12.85 14.34 8.86
N HIS A 358 13.30 13.24 8.28
CA HIS A 358 13.59 13.15 6.85
C HIS A 358 12.36 12.83 5.98
N GLY A 359 11.22 12.48 6.60
CA GLY A 359 9.94 12.22 5.94
C GLY A 359 9.08 13.47 5.78
N LEU A 360 7.75 13.26 5.76
CA LEU A 360 6.77 14.33 5.48
C LEU A 360 6.50 15.28 6.64
N ALA A 361 6.80 14.88 7.89
CA ALA A 361 6.54 15.68 9.08
C ALA A 361 7.19 17.06 9.00
N GLU A 362 6.41 18.12 9.17
CA GLU A 362 6.86 19.51 9.07
C GLU A 362 7.75 19.76 7.84
N PHE A 363 7.27 19.32 6.67
CA PHE A 363 8.10 19.16 5.48
C PHE A 363 8.86 20.43 5.06
N ASP A 364 8.21 21.58 5.05
CA ASP A 364 8.83 22.87 4.73
C ASP A 364 9.08 23.76 5.95
N GLY A 365 9.10 23.15 7.14
CA GLY A 365 9.19 23.85 8.42
C GLY A 365 7.84 24.27 8.98
N THR A 366 6.75 23.87 8.34
CA THR A 366 5.37 24.05 8.78
C THR A 366 4.60 22.73 8.71
N ALA A 367 3.42 22.64 9.33
CA ALA A 367 2.49 21.54 9.16
C ALA A 367 1.93 21.57 7.73
N LEU A 368 2.66 20.96 6.77
CA LEU A 368 2.35 21.02 5.34
C LEU A 368 1.42 19.89 4.90
N TYR A 369 1.77 18.64 5.18
CA TYR A 369 0.96 17.47 4.88
C TYR A 369 -0.02 17.14 5.97
N GLU A 370 0.26 17.48 7.22
CA GLU A 370 -0.54 17.28 8.42
C GLU A 370 -1.32 18.51 8.83
N HIS A 371 -2.22 18.38 9.81
CA HIS A 371 -2.85 19.51 10.49
C HIS A 371 -1.93 20.10 11.56
N ALA A 372 -1.91 21.42 11.67
CA ALA A 372 -1.10 22.12 12.69
C ALA A 372 -1.60 21.88 14.12
N ASP A 373 -2.92 21.69 14.33
CA ASP A 373 -3.48 21.39 15.64
C ASP A 373 -3.39 19.88 15.91
N PRO A 374 -2.66 19.43 16.94
CA PRO A 374 -2.48 18.02 17.24
C PRO A 374 -3.79 17.28 17.56
N ARG A 375 -4.84 18.00 17.94
CA ARG A 375 -6.18 17.40 18.14
C ARG A 375 -6.83 16.94 16.84
N LYS A 376 -6.31 17.36 15.68
CA LYS A 376 -6.70 16.87 14.35
C LYS A 376 -5.53 16.18 13.64
N GLY A 377 -4.30 16.54 13.96
CA GLY A 377 -3.10 16.21 13.20
C GLY A 377 -2.26 15.08 13.77
N GLU A 378 -2.64 14.45 14.90
CA GLU A 378 -1.80 13.42 15.52
C GLU A 378 -2.63 12.26 16.07
N HIS A 379 -2.22 11.02 15.76
CA HIS A 379 -2.64 9.82 16.46
C HIS A 379 -1.73 9.58 17.67
N GLN A 380 -2.25 9.85 18.87
CA GLN A 380 -1.47 9.74 20.10
C GLN A 380 -1.04 8.29 20.41
N ASP A 381 -1.91 7.32 20.11
CA ASP A 381 -1.67 5.89 20.38
C ASP A 381 -0.55 5.32 19.48
N TRP A 382 -0.46 5.78 18.25
CA TRP A 382 0.52 5.29 17.25
C TRP A 382 1.74 6.20 17.14
N GLY A 383 1.69 7.41 17.72
CA GLY A 383 2.75 8.40 17.60
C GLY A 383 2.95 8.95 16.19
N THR A 384 1.93 8.86 15.32
CA THR A 384 1.97 9.26 13.92
C THR A 384 1.20 10.55 13.67
N LEU A 385 1.45 11.20 12.53
CA LEU A 385 0.73 12.39 12.06
C LEU A 385 -0.37 12.00 11.09
N ILE A 386 -1.46 12.80 11.08
CA ILE A 386 -2.64 12.59 10.25
C ILE A 386 -2.60 13.55 9.07
N PHE A 387 -2.85 13.05 7.87
CA PHE A 387 -2.95 13.87 6.66
C PHE A 387 -4.06 14.92 6.74
N ASN A 388 -3.79 16.11 6.22
CA ASN A 388 -4.78 17.17 6.06
C ASN A 388 -5.57 16.99 4.75
N TYR A 389 -6.61 16.17 4.79
CA TYR A 389 -7.46 15.87 3.63
C TYR A 389 -8.22 17.09 3.07
N GLY A 390 -8.30 18.17 3.83
CA GLY A 390 -8.89 19.43 3.37
C GLY A 390 -8.00 20.23 2.43
N ARG A 391 -6.69 19.91 2.35
CA ARG A 391 -5.74 20.59 1.48
C ARG A 391 -5.69 19.92 0.10
N ASN A 392 -5.88 20.70 -0.95
CA ASN A 392 -5.96 20.20 -2.33
C ASN A 392 -4.70 19.43 -2.75
N GLU A 393 -3.53 19.96 -2.44
CA GLU A 393 -2.25 19.35 -2.79
C GLU A 393 -2.01 18.03 -2.06
N VAL A 394 -2.49 17.91 -0.82
CA VAL A 394 -2.43 16.65 -0.04
C VAL A 394 -3.39 15.61 -0.63
N ARG A 395 -4.59 16.02 -1.03
CA ARG A 395 -5.51 15.12 -1.78
C ARG A 395 -4.91 14.67 -3.10
N THR A 396 -4.31 15.60 -3.86
CA THR A 396 -3.57 15.26 -5.09
C THR A 396 -2.47 14.24 -4.80
N PHE A 397 -1.68 14.43 -3.75
CA PHE A 397 -0.63 13.50 -3.35
C PHE A 397 -1.18 12.09 -3.11
N LEU A 398 -2.23 11.95 -2.29
CA LEU A 398 -2.81 10.66 -1.94
C LEU A 398 -3.57 10.01 -3.11
N LEU A 399 -4.40 10.76 -3.85
CA LEU A 399 -5.17 10.24 -4.98
C LEU A 399 -4.25 9.79 -6.12
N SER A 400 -3.22 10.59 -6.43
CA SER A 400 -2.22 10.20 -7.43
C SER A 400 -1.40 9.00 -6.95
N ASN A 401 -1.12 8.88 -5.66
CA ASN A 401 -0.42 7.72 -5.11
C ASN A 401 -1.23 6.42 -5.28
N ALA A 402 -2.54 6.45 -4.99
CA ALA A 402 -3.40 5.30 -5.23
C ALA A 402 -3.39 4.86 -6.70
N LEU A 403 -3.53 5.83 -7.63
CA LEU A 403 -3.45 5.53 -9.07
C LEU A 403 -2.08 5.05 -9.51
N PHE A 404 -1.01 5.59 -8.93
CA PHE A 404 0.35 5.16 -9.23
C PHE A 404 0.55 3.65 -9.00
N TRP A 405 0.09 3.11 -7.89
CA TRP A 405 0.18 1.67 -7.63
C TRP A 405 -0.66 0.84 -8.60
N LEU A 406 -1.86 1.32 -8.95
CA LEU A 406 -2.77 0.64 -9.88
C LEU A 406 -2.31 0.72 -11.35
N GLU A 407 -1.74 1.88 -11.78
CA GLU A 407 -1.39 2.13 -13.18
C GLU A 407 0.08 1.79 -13.51
N GLU A 408 1.04 2.07 -12.59
CA GLU A 408 2.47 1.88 -12.85
C GLU A 408 3.00 0.52 -12.36
N PHE A 409 2.37 -0.03 -11.31
CA PHE A 409 2.72 -1.34 -10.76
C PHE A 409 1.68 -2.42 -11.04
N HIS A 410 0.62 -2.10 -11.78
CA HIS A 410 -0.45 -3.01 -12.21
C HIS A 410 -1.16 -3.75 -11.07
N VAL A 411 -1.04 -3.32 -9.79
CA VAL A 411 -1.76 -3.98 -8.70
C VAL A 411 -3.27 -3.94 -8.96
N ASP A 412 -3.99 -4.98 -8.54
CA ASP A 412 -5.42 -5.14 -8.84
C ASP A 412 -6.31 -4.48 -7.81
N GLY A 413 -5.77 -4.19 -6.63
CA GLY A 413 -6.55 -3.55 -5.59
C GLY A 413 -5.72 -2.92 -4.49
N LEU A 414 -6.42 -2.10 -3.69
CA LEU A 414 -5.87 -1.46 -2.51
C LEU A 414 -6.72 -1.85 -1.30
N ARG A 415 -6.11 -2.45 -0.28
CA ARG A 415 -6.69 -2.51 1.06
C ARG A 415 -6.32 -1.20 1.76
N VAL A 416 -7.33 -0.45 2.19
CA VAL A 416 -7.15 0.85 2.84
C VAL A 416 -7.13 0.64 4.34
N ASP A 417 -5.96 0.89 4.92
CA ASP A 417 -5.66 0.70 6.34
C ASP A 417 -6.42 1.69 7.22
N ALA A 418 -6.92 1.21 8.36
CA ALA A 418 -7.44 2.00 9.46
C ALA A 418 -8.50 3.05 9.07
N VAL A 419 -9.44 2.73 8.17
CA VAL A 419 -10.45 3.66 7.67
C VAL A 419 -11.27 4.30 8.81
N ALA A 420 -11.55 3.56 9.87
CA ALA A 420 -12.23 4.10 11.06
C ALA A 420 -11.49 5.31 11.66
N SER A 421 -10.17 5.28 11.70
CA SER A 421 -9.35 6.38 12.21
C SER A 421 -9.41 7.63 11.33
N MET A 422 -9.71 7.46 10.04
CA MET A 422 -9.89 8.55 9.09
C MET A 422 -11.29 9.17 9.21
N LEU A 423 -12.33 8.35 9.41
CA LEU A 423 -13.72 8.76 9.44
C LEU A 423 -14.10 9.57 10.67
N TYR A 424 -13.43 9.34 11.82
CA TYR A 424 -13.84 9.90 13.10
C TYR A 424 -12.76 10.78 13.73
N LEU A 425 -13.12 12.04 14.00
CA LEU A 425 -12.25 13.04 14.66
C LEU A 425 -11.95 12.69 16.13
N ASP A 426 -12.82 11.89 16.76
CA ASP A 426 -12.69 11.42 18.14
C ASP A 426 -12.09 10.01 18.26
N TYR A 427 -11.60 9.43 17.16
CA TYR A 427 -11.00 8.09 17.18
C TYR A 427 -9.86 7.99 18.19
N SER A 428 -9.94 7.03 19.11
CA SER A 428 -8.97 6.81 20.23
C SER A 428 -8.68 8.06 21.07
N ARG A 429 -9.64 8.97 21.23
CA ARG A 429 -9.46 10.25 21.95
C ARG A 429 -10.49 10.41 23.05
N ASN A 430 -10.05 11.01 24.17
CA ASN A 430 -10.92 11.38 25.26
C ASN A 430 -11.61 12.74 24.98
N ALA A 431 -12.63 13.04 25.75
CA ALA A 431 -13.31 14.35 25.72
C ALA A 431 -12.28 15.50 25.89
N GLY A 432 -12.33 16.49 25.01
CA GLY A 432 -11.41 17.64 24.98
C GLY A 432 -10.09 17.40 24.21
N GLN A 433 -9.83 16.18 23.75
CA GLN A 433 -8.62 15.85 22.95
C GLN A 433 -8.87 15.87 21.44
N TRP A 434 -10.06 16.27 20.99
CA TRP A 434 -10.44 16.36 19.58
C TRP A 434 -11.29 17.61 19.33
N ILE A 435 -11.44 17.98 18.06
CA ILE A 435 -12.19 19.15 17.61
C ILE A 435 -13.33 18.65 16.72
N PRO A 436 -14.60 18.98 17.04
CA PRO A 436 -15.74 18.62 16.19
C PRO A 436 -15.66 19.28 14.82
N ASN A 437 -16.37 18.70 13.86
CA ASN A 437 -16.54 19.27 12.52
C ASN A 437 -17.40 20.57 12.57
N GLN A 438 -17.54 21.23 11.43
CA GLN A 438 -18.27 22.50 11.31
C GLN A 438 -19.77 22.44 11.72
N PHE A 439 -20.32 21.23 11.84
CA PHE A 439 -21.70 20.99 12.28
C PHE A 439 -21.79 20.51 13.75
N GLY A 440 -20.66 20.43 14.44
CA GLY A 440 -20.56 19.93 15.81
C GLY A 440 -20.50 18.41 15.93
N GLY A 441 -20.43 17.68 14.83
CA GLY A 441 -20.31 16.22 14.79
C GLY A 441 -18.86 15.72 14.90
N ARG A 442 -18.73 14.41 15.04
CA ARG A 442 -17.44 13.73 15.17
C ARG A 442 -16.87 13.21 13.84
N GLU A 443 -17.65 13.26 12.77
CA GLU A 443 -17.26 12.79 11.46
C GLU A 443 -16.21 13.74 10.84
N ASN A 444 -15.13 13.17 10.31
CA ASN A 444 -14.13 13.91 9.53
C ASN A 444 -14.62 14.07 8.09
N LEU A 445 -15.31 15.16 7.80
CA LEU A 445 -15.99 15.38 6.53
C LEU A 445 -15.00 15.44 5.36
N GLU A 446 -13.80 15.99 5.57
CA GLU A 446 -12.73 16.07 4.57
C GLU A 446 -12.23 14.67 4.21
N ALA A 447 -12.05 13.78 5.19
CA ALA A 447 -11.65 12.39 4.94
C ALA A 447 -12.78 11.58 4.27
N VAL A 448 -14.02 11.78 4.66
CA VAL A 448 -15.19 11.16 4.00
C VAL A 448 -15.23 11.52 2.52
N GLU A 449 -15.06 12.80 2.18
CA GLU A 449 -15.04 13.25 0.79
C GLU A 449 -13.83 12.70 0.02
N PHE A 450 -12.66 12.68 0.65
CA PHE A 450 -11.46 12.06 0.08
C PHE A 450 -11.68 10.57 -0.26
N LEU A 451 -12.25 9.77 0.66
CA LEU A 451 -12.52 8.34 0.43
C LEU A 451 -13.52 8.11 -0.71
N LYS A 452 -14.54 8.96 -0.81
CA LYS A 452 -15.48 8.93 -1.95
C LYS A 452 -14.78 9.24 -3.27
N GLN A 453 -13.94 10.28 -3.30
CA GLN A 453 -13.16 10.65 -4.49
C GLN A 453 -12.19 9.54 -4.87
N LEU A 454 -11.51 8.92 -3.89
CA LEU A 454 -10.63 7.77 -4.10
C LEU A 454 -11.36 6.65 -4.86
N ASN A 455 -12.51 6.23 -4.37
CA ASN A 455 -13.25 5.10 -4.94
C ASN A 455 -13.83 5.43 -6.32
N VAL A 456 -14.35 6.64 -6.52
CA VAL A 456 -14.82 7.09 -7.84
C VAL A 456 -13.67 7.13 -8.84
N LEU A 457 -12.52 7.66 -8.42
CA LEU A 457 -11.36 7.82 -9.29
C LEU A 457 -10.73 6.47 -9.66
N THR A 458 -10.49 5.61 -8.69
CA THR A 458 -9.85 4.30 -8.92
C THR A 458 -10.70 3.40 -9.80
N HIS A 459 -11.98 3.22 -9.48
CA HIS A 459 -12.90 2.40 -10.29
C HIS A 459 -13.15 2.98 -11.68
N GLY A 460 -13.17 4.32 -11.81
CA GLY A 460 -13.38 4.98 -13.09
C GLY A 460 -12.17 4.97 -14.02
N ARG A 461 -10.96 5.06 -13.46
CA ARG A 461 -9.71 5.12 -14.23
C ARG A 461 -9.12 3.74 -14.49
N VAL A 462 -9.30 2.82 -13.56
CA VAL A 462 -8.73 1.47 -13.60
C VAL A 462 -9.87 0.43 -13.46
N PRO A 463 -10.63 0.18 -14.54
CA PRO A 463 -11.74 -0.76 -14.51
C PRO A 463 -11.30 -2.16 -14.07
N GLY A 464 -12.10 -2.78 -13.20
CA GLY A 464 -11.82 -4.08 -12.60
C GLY A 464 -10.92 -4.02 -11.36
N SER A 465 -10.37 -2.87 -11.00
CA SER A 465 -9.67 -2.70 -9.73
C SER A 465 -10.64 -2.77 -8.54
N ILE A 466 -10.13 -3.18 -7.38
CA ILE A 466 -10.90 -3.28 -6.13
C ILE A 466 -10.32 -2.38 -5.04
N THR A 467 -11.19 -1.92 -4.16
CA THR A 467 -10.80 -1.25 -2.93
C THR A 467 -11.46 -1.95 -1.74
N VAL A 468 -10.68 -2.24 -0.71
CA VAL A 468 -11.12 -2.97 0.48
C VAL A 468 -10.92 -2.09 1.70
N ALA A 469 -11.99 -1.81 2.46
CA ALA A 469 -11.89 -0.99 3.66
C ALA A 469 -11.61 -1.86 4.89
N GLU A 470 -10.56 -1.56 5.64
CA GLU A 470 -10.47 -1.96 7.03
C GLU A 470 -11.25 -0.93 7.88
N GLU A 471 -12.52 -1.22 8.10
CA GLU A 471 -13.42 -0.35 8.87
C GLU A 471 -14.15 -1.17 9.94
N SER A 472 -13.82 -0.93 11.20
CA SER A 472 -14.26 -1.74 12.35
C SER A 472 -15.50 -1.18 13.06
N THR A 473 -16.04 -0.02 12.61
CA THR A 473 -17.18 0.62 13.24
C THR A 473 -18.49 0.30 12.52
N ALA A 474 -19.59 0.88 13.04
CA ALA A 474 -20.91 0.79 12.44
C ALA A 474 -21.17 1.86 11.35
N TRP A 475 -20.13 2.40 10.70
CA TRP A 475 -20.33 3.33 9.59
C TRP A 475 -21.14 2.66 8.48
N PRO A 476 -22.26 3.26 8.04
CA PRO A 476 -23.15 2.61 7.09
C PRO A 476 -22.66 2.73 5.65
N ALA A 477 -23.02 1.74 4.82
CA ALA A 477 -22.86 1.78 3.37
C ALA A 477 -21.41 2.01 2.91
N VAL A 478 -20.43 1.43 3.61
CA VAL A 478 -19.01 1.51 3.25
C VAL A 478 -18.78 0.96 1.84
N SER A 479 -19.36 -0.21 1.54
CA SER A 479 -19.25 -0.88 0.23
C SER A 479 -20.45 -0.64 -0.69
N ARG A 480 -21.17 0.47 -0.49
CA ARG A 480 -22.24 0.90 -1.40
C ARG A 480 -21.77 2.06 -2.27
N PRO A 481 -22.28 2.18 -3.51
CA PRO A 481 -21.89 3.24 -4.42
C PRO A 481 -22.07 4.65 -3.86
N VAL A 482 -21.18 5.57 -4.25
CA VAL A 482 -21.20 6.96 -3.78
C VAL A 482 -22.53 7.67 -4.13
N TYR A 483 -23.11 7.39 -5.29
CA TYR A 483 -24.37 8.03 -5.75
C TYR A 483 -25.60 7.62 -4.93
N VAL A 484 -25.52 6.55 -4.13
CA VAL A 484 -26.58 6.19 -3.16
C VAL A 484 -26.20 6.58 -1.72
N GLY A 485 -25.14 7.36 -1.54
CA GLY A 485 -24.70 7.87 -0.24
C GLY A 485 -23.61 7.03 0.44
N GLY A 486 -23.13 5.98 -0.19
CA GLY A 486 -22.04 5.14 0.32
C GLY A 486 -20.64 5.75 0.17
N LEU A 487 -19.62 5.07 0.68
CA LEU A 487 -18.21 5.46 0.51
C LEU A 487 -17.61 4.96 -0.81
N GLY A 488 -18.23 3.96 -1.46
CA GLY A 488 -17.84 3.46 -2.77
C GLY A 488 -16.79 2.35 -2.77
N PHE A 489 -16.39 1.81 -1.62
CA PHE A 489 -15.49 0.65 -1.58
C PHE A 489 -16.09 -0.58 -2.25
N SER A 490 -15.25 -1.43 -2.83
CA SER A 490 -15.68 -2.72 -3.35
C SER A 490 -16.10 -3.66 -2.23
N TYR A 491 -15.30 -3.68 -1.15
CA TYR A 491 -15.45 -4.57 0.00
C TYR A 491 -15.14 -3.89 1.33
N LYS A 492 -15.60 -4.53 2.40
CA LYS A 492 -15.28 -4.19 3.79
C LYS A 492 -14.87 -5.45 4.55
N TRP A 493 -13.82 -5.39 5.37
CA TRP A 493 -13.51 -6.47 6.31
C TRP A 493 -14.62 -6.63 7.35
N ASN A 494 -15.04 -7.87 7.59
CA ASN A 494 -16.04 -8.20 8.62
C ASN A 494 -15.37 -8.46 9.96
N MET A 495 -14.97 -7.40 10.64
CA MET A 495 -14.32 -7.48 11.95
C MET A 495 -15.25 -8.06 13.02
N GLY A 496 -16.55 -7.80 12.94
CA GLY A 496 -17.56 -8.35 13.86
C GLY A 496 -17.62 -9.88 13.79
N TRP A 497 -17.74 -10.43 12.58
CA TRP A 497 -17.70 -11.87 12.36
C TRP A 497 -16.40 -12.50 12.88
N MET A 498 -15.27 -11.89 12.60
CA MET A 498 -13.96 -12.38 13.05
C MET A 498 -13.88 -12.44 14.58
N HIS A 499 -14.29 -11.38 15.28
CA HIS A 499 -14.30 -11.33 16.73
C HIS A 499 -15.22 -12.40 17.34
N ASP A 500 -16.47 -12.49 16.86
CA ASP A 500 -17.45 -13.47 17.36
C ASP A 500 -16.97 -14.91 17.14
N MET A 501 -16.44 -15.22 15.96
CA MET A 501 -15.90 -16.55 15.66
C MET A 501 -14.72 -16.91 16.55
N LEU A 502 -13.74 -16.02 16.71
CA LEU A 502 -12.56 -16.28 17.55
C LEU A 502 -12.95 -16.40 19.04
N GLN A 503 -13.89 -15.60 19.50
CA GLN A 503 -14.39 -15.71 20.87
C GLN A 503 -15.08 -17.05 21.10
N TYR A 504 -15.98 -17.44 20.21
CA TYR A 504 -16.66 -18.74 20.27
C TYR A 504 -15.69 -19.92 20.23
N MET A 505 -14.69 -19.87 19.37
CA MET A 505 -13.73 -20.98 19.21
C MET A 505 -12.78 -21.12 20.40
N LYS A 506 -12.50 -20.05 21.15
CA LYS A 506 -11.71 -20.08 22.39
C LYS A 506 -12.44 -20.76 23.55
N GLU A 507 -13.77 -20.80 23.52
CA GLU A 507 -14.56 -21.45 24.55
C GLU A 507 -14.31 -22.96 24.56
N ASP A 508 -14.21 -23.55 25.77
CA ASP A 508 -14.23 -25.01 25.91
C ASP A 508 -15.52 -25.56 25.26
N PRO A 509 -15.44 -26.60 24.42
CA PRO A 509 -16.59 -27.15 23.73
C PRO A 509 -17.83 -27.44 24.62
N VAL A 510 -17.60 -27.74 25.90
CA VAL A 510 -18.71 -27.97 26.87
C VAL A 510 -19.53 -26.70 27.11
N HIS A 511 -18.93 -25.53 26.94
CA HIS A 511 -19.59 -24.23 27.15
C HIS A 511 -20.18 -23.62 25.89
N ARG A 512 -19.84 -24.09 24.70
CA ARG A 512 -20.26 -23.53 23.39
C ARG A 512 -21.76 -23.46 23.20
N ARG A 513 -22.52 -24.36 23.83
CA ARG A 513 -24.00 -24.34 23.76
C ARG A 513 -24.62 -23.05 24.29
N TRP A 514 -23.97 -22.37 25.22
CA TRP A 514 -24.46 -21.09 25.77
C TRP A 514 -23.99 -19.87 24.95
N HIS A 515 -23.12 -20.07 23.98
CA HIS A 515 -22.55 -19.03 23.11
C HIS A 515 -22.92 -19.24 21.63
N HIS A 516 -23.86 -20.11 21.34
CA HIS A 516 -24.24 -20.53 19.99
C HIS A 516 -24.64 -19.34 19.08
N ASN A 517 -25.25 -18.30 19.65
CA ASN A 517 -25.62 -17.08 18.95
C ASN A 517 -24.41 -16.30 18.39
N GLN A 518 -23.21 -16.44 18.93
CA GLN A 518 -22.01 -15.77 18.39
C GLN A 518 -21.71 -16.25 16.97
N VAL A 519 -21.98 -17.52 16.66
CA VAL A 519 -21.74 -18.07 15.32
C VAL A 519 -22.84 -17.69 14.34
N THR A 520 -24.09 -17.52 14.80
CA THR A 520 -25.25 -17.25 13.95
C THR A 520 -25.53 -15.74 13.78
N PHE A 521 -25.05 -14.89 14.69
CA PHE A 521 -25.36 -13.47 14.72
C PHE A 521 -24.93 -12.72 13.45
N SER A 522 -23.79 -13.09 12.86
CA SER A 522 -23.28 -12.45 11.64
C SER A 522 -24.27 -12.50 10.48
N MET A 523 -25.14 -13.51 10.42
CA MET A 523 -26.13 -13.62 9.36
C MET A 523 -27.23 -12.55 9.40
N LEU A 524 -27.39 -11.85 10.53
CA LEU A 524 -28.33 -10.72 10.63
C LEU A 524 -27.88 -9.52 9.81
N TYR A 525 -26.57 -9.39 9.56
CA TYR A 525 -25.99 -8.25 8.84
C TYR A 525 -25.11 -8.66 7.64
N ALA A 526 -24.95 -9.98 7.36
CA ALA A 526 -24.04 -10.48 6.33
C ALA A 526 -24.23 -9.88 4.93
N PHE A 527 -25.44 -9.36 4.63
CA PHE A 527 -25.80 -8.81 3.33
C PHE A 527 -25.94 -7.26 3.35
N THR A 528 -25.57 -6.60 4.45
CA THR A 528 -25.59 -5.13 4.53
C THR A 528 -24.43 -4.49 3.78
N GLU A 529 -23.29 -5.18 3.71
CA GLU A 529 -22.09 -4.80 3.01
C GLU A 529 -21.55 -5.94 2.14
N ASN A 530 -20.59 -5.68 1.26
CA ASN A 530 -19.84 -6.71 0.58
C ASN A 530 -18.65 -7.11 1.47
N PHE A 531 -18.82 -8.16 2.25
CA PHE A 531 -17.82 -8.50 3.25
C PHE A 531 -16.69 -9.40 2.74
N VAL A 532 -15.47 -9.13 3.24
CA VAL A 532 -14.37 -10.09 3.31
C VAL A 532 -14.30 -10.60 4.75
N LEU A 533 -14.15 -11.91 4.92
CA LEU A 533 -14.01 -12.57 6.21
C LEU A 533 -12.52 -12.67 6.56
N PRO A 534 -11.96 -11.83 7.46
CA PRO A 534 -10.53 -11.80 7.68
C PRO A 534 -10.12 -12.65 8.89
N PHE A 535 -9.11 -13.49 8.70
CA PHE A 535 -8.19 -13.87 9.78
C PHE A 535 -6.83 -13.29 9.43
N SER A 536 -6.65 -12.01 9.74
CA SER A 536 -5.52 -11.18 9.33
C SER A 536 -4.32 -11.31 10.27
N HIS A 537 -3.23 -10.62 9.92
CA HIS A 537 -2.02 -10.50 10.74
C HIS A 537 -2.30 -9.98 12.15
N ASP A 538 -3.24 -9.05 12.34
CA ASP A 538 -3.58 -8.47 13.63
C ASP A 538 -4.07 -9.49 14.66
N GLU A 539 -4.60 -10.62 14.18
CA GLU A 539 -5.15 -11.63 15.08
C GLU A 539 -4.10 -12.58 15.67
N VAL A 540 -2.85 -12.51 15.22
CA VAL A 540 -1.79 -13.46 15.59
C VAL A 540 -0.55 -12.78 16.16
N VAL A 541 -0.72 -11.60 16.77
CA VAL A 541 0.36 -10.76 17.34
C VAL A 541 -0.03 -10.22 18.72
N HIS A 542 0.92 -9.63 19.42
CA HIS A 542 0.71 -8.86 20.64
C HIS A 542 -0.02 -9.61 21.77
N GLY A 543 0.31 -10.88 22.00
CA GLY A 543 -0.27 -11.71 23.05
C GLY A 543 -1.64 -12.29 22.69
N LYS A 544 -2.08 -12.16 21.42
CA LYS A 544 -3.32 -12.77 20.93
C LYS A 544 -3.19 -14.26 20.62
N ARG A 545 -1.98 -14.84 20.59
CA ARG A 545 -1.60 -16.20 20.22
C ARG A 545 -1.78 -16.52 18.73
N ALA A 546 -1.10 -17.56 18.23
CA ALA A 546 -1.34 -18.11 16.89
C ALA A 546 -2.71 -18.78 16.78
N MET A 547 -3.25 -18.91 15.56
CA MET A 547 -4.59 -19.47 15.33
C MET A 547 -4.76 -20.86 15.96
N LEU A 548 -3.78 -21.75 15.80
CA LEU A 548 -3.83 -23.09 16.38
C LEU A 548 -3.79 -23.04 17.93
N ASP A 549 -2.97 -22.18 18.51
CA ASP A 549 -2.85 -22.10 19.98
C ASP A 549 -4.08 -21.47 20.65
N LYS A 550 -4.89 -20.67 19.93
CA LYS A 550 -6.18 -20.19 20.43
C LYS A 550 -7.19 -21.30 20.71
N MET A 551 -7.08 -22.44 19.99
CA MET A 551 -8.05 -23.53 20.09
C MET A 551 -7.86 -24.30 21.41
N PRO A 552 -8.96 -24.66 22.11
CA PRO A 552 -8.90 -25.42 23.36
C PRO A 552 -8.63 -26.90 23.12
N GLY A 553 -8.28 -27.60 24.21
CA GLY A 553 -8.14 -29.06 24.22
C GLY A 553 -6.73 -29.54 23.91
N ASP A 554 -6.62 -30.84 23.63
CA ASP A 554 -5.39 -31.50 23.23
C ASP A 554 -5.01 -31.18 21.77
N LEU A 555 -3.87 -31.70 21.31
CA LEU A 555 -3.35 -31.39 19.99
C LEU A 555 -4.31 -31.80 18.87
N TRP A 556 -4.95 -32.96 18.99
CA TRP A 556 -5.94 -33.43 18.01
C TRP A 556 -7.17 -32.49 17.99
N GLN A 557 -7.69 -32.12 19.16
CA GLN A 557 -8.84 -31.22 19.31
C GLN A 557 -8.56 -29.83 18.73
N LYS A 558 -7.34 -29.30 18.96
CA LYS A 558 -6.90 -28.01 18.40
C LYS A 558 -6.94 -28.04 16.87
N HIS A 559 -6.33 -29.04 16.24
CA HIS A 559 -6.35 -29.18 14.79
C HIS A 559 -7.76 -29.45 14.23
N ALA A 560 -8.56 -30.28 14.89
CA ALA A 560 -9.93 -30.57 14.48
C ALA A 560 -10.81 -29.31 14.55
N THR A 561 -10.72 -28.55 15.64
CA THR A 561 -11.43 -27.27 15.82
C THR A 561 -11.03 -26.27 14.73
N LEU A 562 -9.74 -26.16 14.42
CA LEU A 562 -9.24 -25.25 13.41
C LEU A 562 -9.69 -25.65 12.00
N ARG A 563 -9.72 -26.97 11.68
CA ARG A 563 -10.29 -27.45 10.42
C ARG A 563 -11.78 -27.13 10.30
N ALA A 564 -12.55 -27.34 11.40
CA ALA A 564 -13.98 -27.00 11.42
C ALA A 564 -14.22 -25.50 11.23
N LEU A 565 -13.43 -24.64 11.88
CA LEU A 565 -13.49 -23.19 11.73
C LEU A 565 -13.23 -22.75 10.27
N TYR A 566 -12.16 -23.27 9.66
CA TYR A 566 -11.84 -22.93 8.26
C TYR A 566 -12.91 -23.45 7.29
N GLY A 567 -13.43 -24.66 7.50
CA GLY A 567 -14.56 -25.17 6.71
C GLY A 567 -15.77 -24.24 6.80
N TYR A 568 -16.14 -23.83 8.02
CA TYR A 568 -17.24 -22.89 8.22
C TYR A 568 -16.98 -21.52 7.55
N MET A 569 -15.78 -20.96 7.68
CA MET A 569 -15.39 -19.72 7.01
C MET A 569 -15.57 -19.80 5.48
N PHE A 570 -15.10 -20.90 4.86
CA PHE A 570 -15.20 -21.07 3.41
C PHE A 570 -16.63 -21.27 2.92
N ALA A 571 -17.50 -21.81 3.76
CA ALA A 571 -18.92 -21.96 3.43
C ALA A 571 -19.78 -20.74 3.80
N HIS A 572 -19.35 -19.89 4.73
CA HIS A 572 -20.08 -18.68 5.12
C HIS A 572 -20.07 -17.64 3.96
N PRO A 573 -21.18 -16.87 3.73
CA PRO A 573 -21.19 -15.80 2.74
C PRO A 573 -20.07 -14.75 2.95
N GLY A 574 -19.47 -14.29 1.87
CA GLY A 574 -18.38 -13.31 1.85
C GLY A 574 -17.08 -13.87 1.28
N LYS A 575 -16.15 -13.00 0.89
CA LYS A 575 -14.82 -13.35 0.39
C LYS A 575 -13.93 -13.79 1.55
N LYS A 576 -12.81 -14.47 1.29
CA LYS A 576 -11.98 -15.14 2.30
C LYS A 576 -10.60 -14.47 2.38
N LEU A 577 -10.10 -14.23 3.59
CA LEU A 577 -8.73 -13.78 3.80
C LEU A 577 -8.09 -14.57 4.93
N MET A 578 -6.91 -15.11 4.66
CA MET A 578 -6.09 -15.81 5.66
C MET A 578 -4.67 -15.26 5.65
N PHE A 579 -4.16 -14.93 6.83
CA PHE A 579 -2.77 -14.54 7.00
C PHE A 579 -1.82 -15.74 6.91
N MET A 580 -0.66 -15.53 6.31
CA MET A 580 0.40 -16.52 6.14
C MET A 580 0.71 -17.27 7.45
N GLY A 581 0.92 -18.56 7.37
CA GLY A 581 1.18 -19.44 8.50
C GLY A 581 -0.08 -20.07 9.13
N ALA A 582 -1.26 -19.49 8.88
CA ALA A 582 -2.52 -20.05 9.34
C ALA A 582 -2.81 -21.42 8.68
N GLU A 583 -2.44 -21.58 7.41
CA GLU A 583 -2.62 -22.80 6.61
C GLU A 583 -1.72 -23.96 7.03
N ILE A 584 -0.59 -23.65 7.66
CA ILE A 584 0.32 -24.68 8.20
C ILE A 584 0.12 -24.91 9.71
N GLY A 585 -0.79 -24.16 10.34
CA GLY A 585 -1.02 -24.24 11.79
C GLY A 585 0.19 -23.80 12.59
N GLN A 586 0.78 -22.63 12.24
CA GLN A 586 1.89 -22.08 12.98
C GLN A 586 1.58 -22.04 14.48
N TRP A 587 2.56 -22.42 15.31
CA TRP A 587 2.38 -22.55 16.74
C TRP A 587 2.65 -21.26 17.50
N SER A 588 3.71 -20.54 17.10
CA SER A 588 4.07 -19.26 17.70
C SER A 588 3.31 -18.11 17.08
N GLU A 589 3.14 -17.02 17.82
CA GLU A 589 2.69 -15.75 17.26
C GLU A 589 3.61 -15.33 16.10
N TRP A 590 3.04 -14.61 15.14
CA TRP A 590 3.82 -14.07 14.04
C TRP A 590 4.91 -13.12 14.55
N ASN A 591 6.12 -13.30 14.00
CA ASN A 591 7.27 -12.44 14.21
C ASN A 591 7.81 -11.96 12.87
N TYR A 592 7.78 -10.65 12.65
CA TYR A 592 8.23 -10.02 11.41
C TYR A 592 9.72 -10.23 11.12
N ASP A 593 10.51 -10.60 12.12
CA ASP A 593 11.97 -10.78 12.03
C ASP A 593 12.42 -12.25 11.97
N SER A 594 11.49 -13.16 11.72
CA SER A 594 11.75 -14.59 11.55
C SER A 594 10.96 -15.20 10.41
N SER A 595 11.42 -16.32 9.86
CA SER A 595 10.62 -17.15 8.94
C SER A 595 9.40 -17.71 9.63
N LEU A 596 8.36 -18.06 8.83
CA LEU A 596 7.33 -18.99 9.29
C LEU A 596 7.94 -20.32 9.73
N GLU A 597 7.22 -21.04 10.60
CA GLU A 597 7.66 -22.32 11.17
C GLU A 597 7.51 -23.49 10.16
N TRP A 598 8.13 -23.38 8.99
CA TRP A 598 8.06 -24.38 7.90
C TRP A 598 8.42 -25.80 8.32
N HIS A 599 9.25 -25.94 9.40
CA HIS A 599 9.62 -27.22 9.97
C HIS A 599 8.42 -28.01 10.50
N LEU A 600 7.29 -27.34 10.83
CA LEU A 600 6.08 -28.00 11.30
C LEU A 600 5.50 -28.94 10.24
N LEU A 601 5.76 -28.71 8.96
CA LEU A 601 5.31 -29.59 7.87
C LEU A 601 5.96 -30.98 7.87
N GLN A 602 6.92 -31.27 8.77
CA GLN A 602 7.37 -32.64 9.02
C GLN A 602 6.35 -33.50 9.78
N TYR A 603 5.36 -32.87 10.44
CA TYR A 603 4.33 -33.57 11.23
C TYR A 603 3.04 -33.73 10.46
N ALA A 604 2.38 -34.89 10.64
CA ALA A 604 1.20 -35.30 9.86
C ALA A 604 0.01 -34.34 10.05
N GLU A 605 -0.19 -33.83 11.25
CA GLU A 605 -1.30 -32.94 11.61
C GLU A 605 -1.19 -31.59 10.86
N HIS A 606 -0.01 -31.01 10.77
CA HIS A 606 0.26 -29.78 10.04
C HIS A 606 0.17 -29.97 8.51
N GLN A 607 0.67 -31.12 8.01
CA GLN A 607 0.44 -31.50 6.61
C GLN A 607 -1.04 -31.68 6.30
N GLY A 608 -1.78 -32.29 7.22
CA GLY A 608 -3.23 -32.50 7.12
C GLY A 608 -3.98 -31.17 7.05
N LEU A 609 -3.64 -30.22 7.91
CA LEU A 609 -4.23 -28.88 7.91
C LEU A 609 -3.91 -28.13 6.60
N ARG A 610 -2.66 -28.17 6.12
CA ARG A 610 -2.29 -27.56 4.84
C ARG A 610 -3.10 -28.13 3.68
N ARG A 611 -3.25 -29.46 3.60
CA ARG A 611 -4.10 -30.11 2.58
C ARG A 611 -5.56 -29.71 2.72
N TRP A 612 -6.05 -29.55 3.95
CA TRP A 612 -7.42 -29.10 4.20
C TRP A 612 -7.66 -27.71 3.60
N VAL A 613 -6.79 -26.74 3.88
CA VAL A 613 -6.88 -25.39 3.32
C VAL A 613 -6.77 -25.41 1.80
N GLN A 614 -5.88 -26.22 1.25
CA GLN A 614 -5.74 -26.42 -0.19
C GLN A 614 -7.04 -26.95 -0.81
N ASP A 615 -7.62 -28.01 -0.27
CA ASP A 615 -8.85 -28.60 -0.80
C ASP A 615 -10.06 -27.67 -0.59
N LEU A 616 -10.10 -26.87 0.49
CA LEU A 616 -11.09 -25.80 0.69
C LEU A 616 -11.02 -24.74 -0.42
N ASN A 617 -9.84 -24.24 -0.72
CA ASN A 617 -9.63 -23.26 -1.80
C ASN A 617 -10.05 -23.82 -3.16
N HIS A 618 -9.65 -25.04 -3.48
CA HIS A 618 -10.03 -25.67 -4.75
C HIS A 618 -11.55 -25.91 -4.84
N THR A 619 -12.18 -26.38 -3.75
CA THR A 619 -13.64 -26.54 -3.72
C THR A 619 -14.35 -25.20 -3.88
N TYR A 620 -13.89 -24.16 -3.17
CA TYR A 620 -14.44 -22.80 -3.25
C TYR A 620 -14.38 -22.25 -4.68
N GLN A 621 -13.29 -22.51 -5.42
CA GLN A 621 -13.16 -22.06 -6.80
C GLN A 621 -14.09 -22.79 -7.78
N HIS A 622 -14.40 -24.08 -7.51
CA HIS A 622 -15.14 -24.93 -8.46
C HIS A 622 -16.63 -25.09 -8.13
N GLU A 623 -17.06 -24.67 -6.93
CA GLU A 623 -18.46 -24.75 -6.51
C GLU A 623 -19.14 -23.38 -6.56
N PRO A 624 -19.90 -23.07 -7.61
CA PRO A 624 -20.53 -21.76 -7.81
C PRO A 624 -21.41 -21.33 -6.63
N SER A 625 -22.06 -22.30 -5.97
CA SER A 625 -22.89 -22.04 -4.80
C SER A 625 -22.16 -21.40 -3.62
N LEU A 626 -20.82 -21.50 -3.57
CA LEU A 626 -20.03 -20.94 -2.47
C LEU A 626 -19.59 -19.50 -2.71
N HIS A 627 -19.74 -18.95 -3.94
CA HIS A 627 -19.19 -17.61 -4.25
C HIS A 627 -20.04 -16.73 -5.19
N GLU A 628 -20.92 -17.29 -6.05
CA GLU A 628 -21.67 -16.48 -7.03
C GLU A 628 -22.68 -15.52 -6.39
N VAL A 629 -23.27 -15.91 -5.26
CA VAL A 629 -24.32 -15.14 -4.57
C VAL A 629 -23.92 -14.94 -3.11
N ASP A 630 -22.78 -14.26 -2.91
CA ASP A 630 -22.20 -14.01 -1.58
C ASP A 630 -22.87 -12.87 -0.82
N PHE A 631 -23.48 -11.91 -1.52
CA PHE A 631 -23.91 -10.63 -0.94
C PHE A 631 -25.41 -10.43 -0.98
N GLU A 632 -26.17 -11.50 -1.20
CA GLU A 632 -27.63 -11.49 -1.30
C GLU A 632 -28.26 -12.64 -0.51
N TYR A 633 -29.42 -12.41 0.05
CA TYR A 633 -30.18 -13.42 0.80
C TYR A 633 -30.48 -14.68 -0.01
N ALA A 634 -30.60 -14.58 -1.35
CA ALA A 634 -30.85 -15.71 -2.22
C ALA A 634 -29.78 -16.79 -2.18
N GLY A 635 -28.53 -16.42 -1.84
CA GLY A 635 -27.38 -17.33 -1.76
C GLY A 635 -27.30 -18.16 -0.47
N PHE A 636 -28.18 -17.94 0.52
CA PHE A 636 -28.08 -18.60 1.82
C PHE A 636 -29.44 -18.97 2.40
N GLN A 637 -29.56 -20.16 2.97
CA GLN A 637 -30.75 -20.59 3.68
C GLN A 637 -30.37 -21.48 4.88
N TRP A 638 -30.80 -21.09 6.08
CA TRP A 638 -30.69 -22.00 7.22
C TRP A 638 -31.50 -23.28 7.02
N ILE A 639 -30.89 -24.40 7.41
CA ILE A 639 -31.62 -25.66 7.66
C ILE A 639 -31.98 -25.69 9.14
N ASP A 640 -30.95 -25.63 10.00
CA ASP A 640 -31.13 -25.52 11.44
C ASP A 640 -29.97 -24.68 12.04
N CYS A 641 -30.34 -23.57 12.68
CA CYS A 641 -29.41 -22.68 13.41
C CYS A 641 -29.66 -22.72 14.92
N CYS A 642 -30.56 -23.58 15.40
CA CYS A 642 -31.06 -23.55 16.79
C CYS A 642 -30.62 -24.75 17.63
N ASP A 643 -29.88 -25.71 17.08
CA ASP A 643 -29.40 -26.88 17.83
C ASP A 643 -28.17 -26.51 18.71
N ASN A 644 -28.41 -25.62 19.66
CA ASN A 644 -27.38 -25.17 20.63
C ASN A 644 -26.97 -26.29 21.59
N GLU A 645 -27.87 -27.20 21.95
CA GLU A 645 -27.57 -28.33 22.85
C GLU A 645 -26.45 -29.21 22.29
N ASN A 646 -26.47 -29.45 20.98
CA ASN A 646 -25.42 -30.20 20.29
C ASN A 646 -24.33 -29.34 19.70
N SER A 647 -24.47 -28.00 19.69
CA SER A 647 -23.58 -27.03 18.99
C SER A 647 -23.38 -27.42 17.52
N VAL A 648 -24.46 -27.81 16.85
CA VAL A 648 -24.51 -28.17 15.45
C VAL A 648 -25.24 -27.09 14.66
N MET A 649 -24.75 -26.78 13.49
CA MET A 649 -25.43 -25.88 12.53
C MET A 649 -25.48 -26.50 11.17
N SER A 650 -26.58 -26.25 10.45
CA SER A 650 -26.73 -26.69 9.07
C SER A 650 -27.39 -25.61 8.21
N PHE A 651 -26.91 -25.46 6.98
CA PHE A 651 -27.44 -24.48 6.01
C PHE A 651 -27.18 -24.91 4.57
N VAL A 652 -27.86 -24.24 3.65
CA VAL A 652 -27.73 -24.40 2.20
C VAL A 652 -27.04 -23.15 1.64
N ARG A 653 -26.07 -23.32 0.75
CA ARG A 653 -25.56 -22.28 -0.13
C ARG A 653 -26.08 -22.54 -1.55
N ARG A 654 -26.50 -21.46 -2.23
CA ARG A 654 -27.05 -21.53 -3.59
C ARG A 654 -26.25 -20.68 -4.56
N ALA A 655 -26.07 -21.20 -5.78
CA ALA A 655 -25.58 -20.42 -6.92
C ALA A 655 -26.69 -19.55 -7.52
N LYS A 656 -26.37 -18.81 -8.59
CA LYS A 656 -27.36 -18.09 -9.41
C LYS A 656 -28.41 -19.04 -10.00
N ASN A 657 -27.98 -20.25 -10.43
CA ASN A 657 -28.90 -21.32 -10.68
C ASN A 657 -29.32 -21.92 -9.33
N PRO A 658 -30.58 -21.78 -8.87
CA PRO A 658 -31.00 -22.24 -7.55
C PRO A 658 -30.97 -23.75 -7.38
N ASP A 659 -30.94 -24.53 -8.49
CA ASP A 659 -30.79 -25.98 -8.49
C ASP A 659 -29.32 -26.42 -8.27
N ASP A 660 -28.39 -25.50 -8.40
CA ASP A 660 -26.97 -25.67 -8.05
C ASP A 660 -26.73 -25.18 -6.61
N TYR A 661 -26.69 -26.12 -5.68
CA TYR A 661 -26.54 -25.83 -4.26
C TYR A 661 -25.66 -26.83 -3.53
N THR A 662 -25.15 -26.43 -2.39
CA THR A 662 -24.43 -27.26 -1.43
C THR A 662 -25.12 -27.24 -0.07
N VAL A 663 -25.02 -28.35 0.65
CA VAL A 663 -25.53 -28.51 2.02
C VAL A 663 -24.34 -28.63 2.97
N ILE A 664 -24.35 -27.82 4.01
CA ILE A 664 -23.25 -27.71 4.96
C ILE A 664 -23.74 -28.10 6.36
N VAL A 665 -22.93 -28.87 7.07
CA VAL A 665 -23.18 -29.22 8.48
C VAL A 665 -21.88 -29.10 9.26
N THR A 666 -21.93 -28.43 10.41
CA THR A 666 -20.78 -28.23 11.28
C THR A 666 -21.11 -28.61 12.72
N ASN A 667 -20.26 -29.43 13.33
CA ASN A 667 -20.34 -29.81 14.75
C ASN A 667 -19.15 -29.24 15.49
N PHE A 668 -19.41 -28.36 16.43
CA PHE A 668 -18.36 -27.71 17.24
C PHE A 668 -18.12 -28.39 18.59
N THR A 669 -18.54 -29.65 18.76
CA THR A 669 -18.27 -30.48 19.95
C THR A 669 -17.41 -31.68 19.63
N PRO A 670 -16.62 -32.22 20.60
CA PRO A 670 -15.84 -33.43 20.38
C PRO A 670 -16.72 -34.72 20.43
N VAL A 671 -18.04 -34.58 20.42
CA VAL A 671 -18.98 -35.66 20.45
C VAL A 671 -19.52 -35.91 19.05
N PRO A 672 -19.27 -37.07 18.41
CA PRO A 672 -19.83 -37.39 17.11
C PRO A 672 -21.36 -37.47 17.17
N ARG A 673 -22.05 -37.08 16.09
CA ARG A 673 -23.49 -37.18 15.98
C ARG A 673 -23.83 -38.26 14.94
N LEU A 674 -24.17 -39.44 15.43
CA LEU A 674 -24.59 -40.54 14.57
C LEU A 674 -26.09 -40.43 14.28
N ASP A 675 -26.50 -40.89 13.10
CA ASP A 675 -27.90 -40.86 12.66
C ASP A 675 -28.56 -39.49 12.78
N TYR A 676 -27.74 -38.42 12.65
CA TYR A 676 -28.20 -37.06 12.75
C TYR A 676 -28.98 -36.66 11.51
N ARG A 677 -30.27 -36.34 11.69
CA ARG A 677 -31.17 -36.08 10.56
C ARG A 677 -31.30 -34.59 10.30
N ILE A 678 -31.09 -34.20 9.04
CA ILE A 678 -31.26 -32.82 8.57
C ILE A 678 -32.25 -32.78 7.40
N GLY A 679 -33.02 -31.67 7.31
CA GLY A 679 -33.83 -31.38 6.13
C GLY A 679 -32.94 -30.97 4.96
N VAL A 680 -33.34 -31.33 3.74
CA VAL A 680 -32.64 -30.95 2.50
C VAL A 680 -33.65 -30.58 1.41
N PRO A 681 -33.23 -29.73 0.43
CA PRO A 681 -34.16 -29.19 -0.59
C PRO A 681 -34.86 -30.31 -1.43
N GLU A 682 -34.16 -31.37 -1.77
CA GLU A 682 -34.66 -32.38 -2.67
C GLU A 682 -34.29 -33.81 -2.22
N GLY A 683 -35.00 -34.81 -2.75
CA GLY A 683 -34.68 -36.21 -2.55
C GLY A 683 -33.55 -36.72 -3.44
N GLY A 684 -32.96 -37.87 -3.08
CA GLY A 684 -31.90 -38.51 -3.86
C GLY A 684 -30.55 -38.55 -3.17
N TRP A 685 -29.51 -38.84 -3.94
CA TRP A 685 -28.16 -39.00 -3.41
C TRP A 685 -27.42 -37.66 -3.28
N TYR A 686 -26.84 -37.42 -2.10
CA TYR A 686 -25.96 -36.30 -1.79
C TYR A 686 -24.54 -36.83 -1.58
N ARG A 687 -23.65 -36.49 -2.49
CA ARG A 687 -22.23 -36.85 -2.40
C ARG A 687 -21.53 -35.96 -1.35
N GLU A 688 -20.77 -36.59 -0.44
CA GLU A 688 -19.90 -35.88 0.48
C GLU A 688 -18.68 -35.37 -0.30
N LEU A 689 -18.58 -34.03 -0.52
CA LEU A 689 -17.48 -33.42 -1.22
C LEU A 689 -16.28 -33.17 -0.31
N LEU A 690 -16.56 -32.70 0.91
CA LEU A 690 -15.55 -32.40 1.91
C LEU A 690 -15.97 -32.93 3.28
N ASN A 691 -15.00 -33.48 3.99
CA ASN A 691 -15.15 -33.92 5.37
C ASN A 691 -13.84 -33.64 6.12
N SER A 692 -13.89 -32.69 7.05
CA SER A 692 -12.69 -32.23 7.78
C SER A 692 -12.05 -33.27 8.69
N ASP A 693 -12.79 -34.35 9.02
CA ASP A 693 -12.31 -35.45 9.86
C ASP A 693 -11.76 -36.66 9.04
N SER A 694 -11.63 -36.51 7.73
CA SER A 694 -10.97 -37.52 6.88
C SER A 694 -9.52 -37.73 7.30
N THR A 695 -9.04 -38.99 7.21
CA THR A 695 -7.61 -39.30 7.41
C THR A 695 -6.67 -38.55 6.47
N ARG A 696 -7.16 -38.08 5.31
CA ARG A 696 -6.44 -37.21 4.40
C ARG A 696 -5.94 -35.92 5.10
N TYR A 697 -6.70 -35.46 6.09
CA TYR A 697 -6.42 -34.25 6.88
C TYR A 697 -5.99 -34.56 8.31
N SER A 698 -5.56 -35.80 8.56
CA SER A 698 -5.18 -36.29 9.90
C SER A 698 -6.37 -36.34 10.88
N GLY A 699 -7.58 -36.52 10.40
CA GLY A 699 -8.77 -36.74 11.21
C GLY A 699 -8.95 -38.19 11.62
N SER A 700 -10.03 -38.50 12.39
CA SER A 700 -10.36 -39.85 12.87
C SER A 700 -11.09 -40.72 11.82
N ASN A 701 -11.38 -40.15 10.66
CA ASN A 701 -12.07 -40.78 9.52
C ASN A 701 -13.54 -41.14 9.77
N MET A 702 -14.21 -40.39 10.63
CA MET A 702 -15.65 -40.49 10.77
C MET A 702 -16.33 -39.72 9.62
N GLY A 703 -17.27 -40.35 8.93
CA GLY A 703 -17.96 -39.76 7.78
C GLY A 703 -19.07 -40.62 7.24
N ASN A 704 -19.51 -40.37 6.01
CA ASN A 704 -20.71 -40.91 5.42
C ASN A 704 -20.46 -41.92 4.27
N GLY A 705 -19.23 -42.47 4.19
CA GLY A 705 -18.90 -43.43 3.14
C GLY A 705 -19.00 -42.90 1.72
N GLY A 706 -18.84 -41.58 1.53
CA GLY A 706 -18.91 -40.86 0.26
C GLY A 706 -20.26 -40.17 0.00
N GLY A 707 -21.25 -40.29 0.89
CA GLY A 707 -22.51 -39.54 0.75
C GLY A 707 -23.67 -40.13 1.55
N ALA A 708 -24.85 -39.54 1.39
CA ALA A 708 -26.09 -39.99 2.04
C ALA A 708 -27.28 -39.87 1.07
N ASN A 709 -28.30 -40.71 1.28
CA ASN A 709 -29.51 -40.64 0.50
C ASN A 709 -30.61 -39.90 1.25
N ALA A 710 -31.21 -38.93 0.59
CA ALA A 710 -32.35 -38.16 1.11
C ALA A 710 -33.66 -38.86 0.72
N GLU A 711 -34.54 -39.02 1.69
CA GLU A 711 -35.83 -39.66 1.58
C GLU A 711 -36.97 -38.68 1.83
N HIS A 712 -38.17 -38.98 1.33
CA HIS A 712 -39.35 -38.15 1.56
C HIS A 712 -39.81 -38.31 3.02
N ARG A 713 -39.17 -37.49 3.88
CA ARG A 713 -39.47 -37.39 5.30
C ARG A 713 -39.29 -35.93 5.72
N PRO A 714 -40.38 -35.19 5.91
CA PRO A 714 -40.29 -33.74 6.21
C PRO A 714 -39.52 -33.45 7.48
N MET A 715 -38.61 -32.47 7.41
CA MET A 715 -37.81 -31.98 8.54
C MET A 715 -37.28 -30.57 8.27
N HIS A 716 -37.16 -29.72 9.29
CA HIS A 716 -36.64 -28.34 9.24
C HIS A 716 -37.26 -27.46 8.15
N GLY A 717 -38.56 -27.70 7.84
CA GLY A 717 -39.28 -26.97 6.78
C GLY A 717 -39.05 -27.49 5.36
N PHE A 718 -38.29 -28.54 5.16
CA PHE A 718 -38.11 -29.23 3.87
C PHE A 718 -38.91 -30.50 3.79
N GLU A 719 -39.35 -30.91 2.58
CA GLU A 719 -40.10 -32.14 2.33
C GLU A 719 -39.22 -33.39 2.43
N TYR A 720 -37.92 -33.22 2.20
CA TYR A 720 -36.93 -34.31 2.21
C TYR A 720 -35.94 -34.12 3.36
N SER A 721 -35.39 -35.21 3.83
CA SER A 721 -34.34 -35.22 4.84
C SER A 721 -33.39 -36.39 4.64
N MET A 722 -32.14 -36.23 5.09
CA MET A 722 -31.15 -37.31 5.09
C MET A 722 -30.60 -37.55 6.50
N SER A 723 -30.27 -38.79 6.81
CA SER A 723 -29.57 -39.17 8.04
C SER A 723 -28.08 -39.30 7.76
N ILE A 724 -27.28 -38.61 8.54
CA ILE A 724 -25.83 -38.50 8.37
C ILE A 724 -25.08 -38.75 9.66
N SER A 725 -23.79 -39.06 9.55
CA SER A 725 -22.83 -39.00 10.66
C SER A 725 -22.10 -37.70 10.59
N VAL A 726 -22.25 -36.85 11.62
CA VAL A 726 -21.50 -35.59 11.72
C VAL A 726 -20.29 -35.83 12.61
N PRO A 727 -19.06 -35.65 12.09
CA PRO A 727 -17.84 -35.97 12.84
C PRO A 727 -17.64 -35.02 14.04
N PRO A 728 -16.84 -35.46 15.03
CA PRO A 728 -16.52 -34.62 16.19
C PRO A 728 -15.63 -33.43 15.78
N LEU A 729 -15.92 -32.24 16.28
CA LEU A 729 -15.22 -31.00 15.90
C LEU A 729 -15.03 -30.93 14.39
N GLY A 730 -16.14 -31.20 13.64
CA GLY A 730 -16.04 -31.48 12.22
C GLY A 730 -16.98 -30.64 11.37
N PHE A 731 -16.59 -30.55 10.11
CA PHE A 731 -17.30 -29.88 9.03
C PHE A 731 -17.51 -30.88 7.89
N VAL A 732 -18.72 -30.95 7.37
CA VAL A 732 -19.04 -31.75 6.17
C VAL A 732 -19.80 -30.90 5.15
N LEU A 733 -19.50 -31.10 3.88
CA LEU A 733 -20.11 -30.42 2.76
C LEU A 733 -20.62 -31.48 1.74
N PHE A 734 -21.88 -31.36 1.41
CA PHE A 734 -22.54 -32.26 0.47
C PHE A 734 -22.99 -31.51 -0.78
N LYS A 735 -22.99 -32.22 -1.90
CA LYS A 735 -23.50 -31.79 -3.20
C LYS A 735 -24.45 -32.87 -3.74
N ARG A 736 -25.60 -32.47 -4.26
CA ARG A 736 -26.54 -33.35 -4.92
C ARG A 736 -26.07 -33.80 -6.31
#